data_5e8ba94aa1425645d9fb945b5a72fb51
#
_entry.id   5e8ba94aa1425645d9fb945b5a72fb51
#
_cell.length_a   1.000
_cell.length_b   1.000
_cell.length_c   1.000
_cell.angle_alpha   90.00
_cell.angle_beta   90.00
_cell.angle_gamma   90.00
#
_symmetry.space_group_name_H-M   'P 1'
#
loop_
_entity.id
_entity.type
_entity.pdbx_description
1 polymer ?
#
loop_
_entity_poly.entity_id
_entity_poly.type
_entity_poly.pdbx_seq_one_letter_code
_entity_poly.pdbx_strand_id
1 'polypeptide(L)'
;MRSGHFFAKEEGESTKDLPERRKELRAIQTTNHTFKYYSYMNFDNFTIKAQQAVQGAAERATQNGQQAVTPVHLLAGVLAEGENVTQFLFGKLGVNERALQAAVDRELQHQPKVSGGQPYLDNDANKVLLEAQELARKEGDTYVGLEPLLLALFQVKSLAAQILKDAGVTADGLKRAIAELRGGRKADSPSSEETYQALQKYARNLVEEAREGKLDPVIGRDEEIRRVLQILSRRTKNNPILIGEPGTGKTAIVEGLAGRIVRGDVPENLKNKKLFSLDMGALVAGAKYKGEFEERLKSVINEVTQAQGEIILFIDEIHTLVGAGKSEGAMDAANILKPALARGELRSIGATTLEEYQKYFEKDKALERRFQTVLVDEPSPEDAISILRGLKERYENHHRVRIQDDALIAAVQLSHRYISDRFLPDKAIDLMDEAAAKLRMERDSQPEELDEITRRLRQLEIEREAIKRENDTQKLDELNREIAELEEREKNFRAKWEGEKEVLAQIQQDKEQMEQLKFEAERAEREGDYGRVAEIRYGKLKQLEDDIRACQEKLRNRQGAEAMIKEEVTADDIADVVARWTGIPVTRMLQSEREKLLHLEAELHRRVVGQDEAIAAVADAVRRSRAGLQDPKRPIGSFIFLGTTGVGKTELAKALADYLFNDENMMTRIDMSEYQEKFSVSRLVGAPPGYVGYEEGGQLTEAVRRKPYSVVLFDEIEKAHPDVFNILLQVLDDGRLTDNKGRTVNFKNTIIIMTSNMGSQLIQQRFESLGEKQGAERDRMIEGTKTEVLDMLKKTIRPEFLNRIDDIIMFEPLTRPQIEQIVHIQVAGIQRLLATQDVTLQVADSAISLIADAGFDPEFGARPVKRALQRMLLNDLSRALLAGTVDKERPILVEAEGDTLRFANA
;
A
#
# COMPACT_ATOMS: atom_id res chain seq x y z
N MET A 1 -58.80 36.40 -4.12
CA MET A 1 -59.26 35.72 -5.35
C MET A 1 -58.15 34.83 -5.88
N ARG A 2 -58.47 33.54 -6.02
CA ARG A 2 -57.79 32.47 -6.87
C ARG A 2 -56.34 32.24 -6.55
N SER A 3 -55.94 31.20 -5.78
CA SER A 3 -55.92 29.76 -6.15
C SER A 3 -55.02 29.40 -7.34
N GLY A 4 -53.92 28.72 -7.12
CA GLY A 4 -53.10 28.09 -8.08
C GLY A 4 -52.18 27.02 -7.45
N HIS A 5 -52.68 25.80 -7.45
CA HIS A 5 -51.94 24.59 -7.09
C HIS A 5 -50.75 24.36 -8.04
N PHE A 6 -49.62 23.92 -7.49
CA PHE A 6 -48.65 23.11 -8.24
C PHE A 6 -48.25 21.89 -7.43
N PHE A 7 -48.48 20.74 -8.02
CA PHE A 7 -48.10 19.41 -7.54
C PHE A 7 -46.59 19.25 -7.57
N ALA A 8 -46.04 18.78 -6.48
CA ALA A 8 -44.70 18.17 -6.46
C ALA A 8 -44.84 16.65 -6.55
N LYS A 9 -44.10 16.06 -7.47
CA LYS A 9 -43.92 14.62 -7.60
C LYS A 9 -42.98 14.13 -6.51
N GLU A 10 -43.44 13.15 -5.74
CA GLU A 10 -42.64 12.30 -4.91
C GLU A 10 -42.00 11.22 -5.79
N GLU A 11 -40.67 11.09 -5.75
CA GLU A 11 -39.95 9.92 -6.22
C GLU A 11 -39.43 9.12 -5.03
N GLY A 12 -39.69 7.83 -5.08
CA GLY A 12 -39.59 6.77 -4.12
C GLY A 12 -38.31 6.64 -3.29
N GLU A 13 -38.47 6.73 -1.99
CA GLU A 13 -37.52 6.19 -1.02
C GLU A 13 -37.89 4.76 -0.63
N SER A 14 -36.89 3.93 -0.59
CA SER A 14 -36.93 2.49 -0.34
C SER A 14 -37.52 2.16 1.05
N THR A 15 -38.54 1.29 1.08
CA THR A 15 -39.27 0.85 2.27
C THR A 15 -38.51 -0.10 3.20
N LYS A 16 -37.17 -0.19 3.14
CA LYS A 16 -36.39 -1.10 4.00
C LYS A 16 -35.89 -0.51 5.34
N ASP A 17 -35.87 0.79 5.51
CA ASP A 17 -35.30 1.45 6.71
C ASP A 17 -36.32 1.83 7.81
N LEU A 18 -37.57 1.48 7.62
CA LEU A 18 -38.62 1.79 8.58
C LEU A 18 -38.58 1.04 9.93
N PRO A 19 -38.01 -0.18 10.06
CA PRO A 19 -37.96 -0.86 11.36
C PRO A 19 -36.88 -0.34 12.31
N GLU A 20 -35.74 0.13 11.79
CA GLU A 20 -34.65 0.64 12.65
C GLU A 20 -34.92 2.05 13.16
N ARG A 21 -35.39 2.96 12.36
CA ARG A 21 -35.85 4.29 12.81
C ARG A 21 -36.98 4.23 13.86
N ARG A 22 -37.85 3.23 13.80
CA ARG A 22 -38.85 3.00 14.84
C ARG A 22 -38.26 2.44 16.13
N LYS A 23 -37.16 1.69 16.07
CA LYS A 23 -36.42 1.24 17.27
C LYS A 23 -35.67 2.39 17.92
N GLU A 24 -35.00 3.24 17.14
CA GLU A 24 -34.32 4.45 17.64
C GLU A 24 -35.31 5.47 18.23
N LEU A 25 -36.42 5.74 17.57
CA LEU A 25 -37.46 6.60 18.12
C LEU A 25 -38.13 6.00 19.37
N ARG A 26 -38.24 4.67 19.47
CA ARG A 26 -38.70 4.02 20.71
C ARG A 26 -37.63 4.10 21.80
N ALA A 27 -36.33 3.97 21.48
CA ALA A 27 -35.25 4.15 22.44
C ALA A 27 -35.27 5.57 23.02
N ILE A 28 -35.37 6.61 22.16
CA ILE A 28 -35.45 8.01 22.57
C ILE A 28 -36.77 8.30 23.36
N GLN A 29 -37.88 7.67 22.99
CA GLN A 29 -39.12 7.80 23.75
C GLN A 29 -39.09 7.02 25.07
N THR A 30 -38.39 5.90 25.16
CA THR A 30 -38.22 5.17 26.40
C THR A 30 -37.29 5.92 27.36
N THR A 31 -36.24 6.57 26.86
CA THR A 31 -35.35 7.43 27.66
C THR A 31 -36.09 8.61 28.26
N ASN A 32 -36.95 9.30 27.48
CA ASN A 32 -37.81 10.39 27.99
C ASN A 32 -38.92 9.94 28.94
N HIS A 33 -39.37 8.69 28.86
CA HIS A 33 -40.36 8.13 29.81
C HIS A 33 -39.76 7.74 31.16
N THR A 34 -38.51 7.31 31.21
CA THR A 34 -37.79 6.95 32.45
C THR A 34 -37.50 8.23 33.27
N PHE A 35 -37.21 9.35 32.66
CA PHE A 35 -36.97 10.63 33.32
C PHE A 35 -38.25 11.31 33.88
N LYS A 36 -39.42 10.99 33.38
CA LYS A 36 -40.69 11.56 33.88
C LYS A 36 -41.11 11.12 35.28
N TYR A 37 -40.47 10.08 35.84
CA TYR A 37 -40.81 9.54 37.15
C TYR A 37 -39.88 9.98 38.29
N TYR A 38 -38.75 10.65 38.01
CA TYR A 38 -37.91 11.32 39.01
C TYR A 38 -38.46 12.71 39.31
N SER A 39 -39.59 12.78 40.01
CA SER A 39 -40.53 13.91 40.02
C SER A 39 -40.07 15.15 40.80
N TYR A 40 -38.78 15.32 41.22
CA TYR A 40 -38.36 16.51 41.94
C TYR A 40 -36.95 17.05 41.61
N MET A 41 -36.17 16.46 40.73
CA MET A 41 -34.88 16.99 40.32
C MET A 41 -34.80 17.18 38.80
N ASN A 42 -34.48 18.43 38.37
CA ASN A 42 -34.17 18.72 36.99
C ASN A 42 -32.68 18.42 36.75
N PHE A 43 -32.38 17.43 35.91
CA PHE A 43 -31.03 17.03 35.51
C PHE A 43 -30.50 17.80 34.30
N ASP A 44 -31.25 18.76 33.77
CA ASP A 44 -30.82 19.57 32.60
C ASP A 44 -29.56 20.39 32.88
N ASN A 45 -29.26 20.63 34.16
CA ASN A 45 -28.05 21.34 34.61
C ASN A 45 -26.87 20.37 34.97
N PHE A 46 -26.97 19.10 34.64
CA PHE A 46 -25.85 18.17 34.79
C PHE A 46 -25.18 17.93 33.45
N THR A 47 -23.86 17.68 33.47
CA THR A 47 -23.15 17.29 32.28
C THR A 47 -23.64 15.93 31.78
N ILE A 48 -23.39 15.61 30.50
CA ILE A 48 -23.79 14.33 29.91
C ILE A 48 -23.21 13.16 30.71
N LYS A 49 -21.96 13.26 31.14
CA LYS A 49 -21.28 12.21 31.94
C LYS A 49 -21.90 12.08 33.34
N ALA A 50 -22.21 13.18 33.98
CA ALA A 50 -22.86 13.14 35.28
C ALA A 50 -24.30 12.59 35.18
N GLN A 51 -25.03 12.91 34.15
CA GLN A 51 -26.34 12.31 33.86
C GLN A 51 -26.23 10.80 33.64
N GLN A 52 -25.26 10.36 32.83
CA GLN A 52 -24.99 8.94 32.58
C GLN A 52 -24.60 8.20 33.87
N ALA A 53 -23.80 8.82 34.74
CA ALA A 53 -23.42 8.24 36.03
C ALA A 53 -24.62 8.03 36.94
N VAL A 54 -25.57 8.98 36.99
CA VAL A 54 -26.81 8.85 37.74
C VAL A 54 -27.73 7.79 37.13
N GLN A 55 -27.85 7.74 35.83
CA GLN A 55 -28.59 6.72 35.11
C GLN A 55 -28.01 5.33 35.32
N GLY A 56 -26.69 5.18 35.17
CA GLY A 56 -25.99 3.92 35.43
C GLY A 56 -26.13 3.43 36.86
N ALA A 57 -26.21 4.36 37.84
CA ALA A 57 -26.53 4.01 39.23
C ALA A 57 -27.91 3.40 39.36
N ALA A 58 -28.92 3.96 38.69
CA ALA A 58 -30.29 3.45 38.71
C ALA A 58 -30.41 2.09 37.98
N GLU A 59 -29.73 1.93 36.87
CA GLU A 59 -29.66 0.67 36.13
C GLU A 59 -29.04 -0.44 36.96
N ARG A 60 -27.92 -0.16 37.66
CA ARG A 60 -27.26 -1.12 38.56
C ARG A 60 -28.15 -1.50 39.73
N ALA A 61 -28.86 -0.54 40.33
CA ALA A 61 -29.84 -0.86 41.37
C ALA A 61 -30.90 -1.83 40.83
N THR A 62 -31.42 -1.59 39.64
CA THR A 62 -32.42 -2.45 38.98
C THR A 62 -31.86 -3.85 38.70
N GLN A 63 -30.64 -3.93 38.14
CA GLN A 63 -29.98 -5.22 37.85
C GLN A 63 -29.72 -6.04 39.11
N ASN A 64 -29.40 -5.40 40.23
CA ASN A 64 -29.21 -6.04 41.53
C ASN A 64 -30.51 -6.40 42.24
N GLY A 65 -31.70 -6.01 41.72
CA GLY A 65 -32.99 -6.19 42.35
C GLY A 65 -33.20 -5.27 43.55
N GLN A 66 -32.62 -4.06 43.50
CA GLN A 66 -32.69 -3.07 44.58
C GLN A 66 -33.55 -1.90 44.10
N GLN A 67 -34.44 -1.39 45.01
CA GLN A 67 -35.33 -0.25 44.69
C GLN A 67 -34.73 1.09 45.06
N ALA A 68 -33.95 1.16 46.12
CA ALA A 68 -33.36 2.41 46.60
C ALA A 68 -32.00 2.63 45.91
N VAL A 69 -31.88 3.71 45.15
CA VAL A 69 -30.59 4.20 44.61
C VAL A 69 -29.88 4.97 45.70
N THR A 70 -28.90 4.38 46.32
CA THR A 70 -28.13 4.95 47.45
C THR A 70 -26.88 5.66 46.97
N PRO A 71 -26.14 6.44 47.81
CA PRO A 71 -24.86 7.05 47.44
C PRO A 71 -23.81 6.05 46.94
N VAL A 72 -23.88 4.77 47.36
CA VAL A 72 -22.95 3.75 46.84
C VAL A 72 -23.23 3.43 45.37
N HIS A 73 -24.51 3.45 44.95
CA HIS A 73 -24.86 3.29 43.54
C HIS A 73 -24.38 4.48 42.71
N LEU A 74 -24.52 5.73 43.26
CA LEU A 74 -23.99 6.90 42.58
C LEU A 74 -22.47 6.86 42.44
N LEU A 75 -21.74 6.39 43.46
CA LEU A 75 -20.29 6.18 43.41
C LEU A 75 -19.93 5.14 42.35
N ALA A 76 -20.66 4.03 42.29
CA ALA A 76 -20.48 3.03 41.24
C ALA A 76 -20.73 3.57 39.83
N GLY A 77 -21.74 4.45 39.67
CA GLY A 77 -22.03 5.16 38.44
C GLY A 77 -20.88 6.12 38.02
N VAL A 78 -20.37 6.90 38.99
CA VAL A 78 -19.24 7.81 38.76
C VAL A 78 -17.96 7.05 38.38
N LEU A 79 -17.68 5.91 39.02
CA LEU A 79 -16.54 5.06 38.69
C LEU A 79 -16.67 4.43 37.27
N ALA A 80 -17.90 4.12 36.85
CA ALA A 80 -18.12 3.52 35.52
C ALA A 80 -18.01 4.53 34.38
N GLU A 81 -18.59 5.71 34.54
CA GLU A 81 -18.68 6.74 33.49
C GLU A 81 -17.54 7.76 33.53
N GLY A 82 -16.84 7.80 34.69
CA GLY A 82 -15.80 8.79 34.94
C GLY A 82 -14.38 8.35 34.60
N GLU A 83 -14.16 7.29 33.82
CA GLU A 83 -12.89 6.60 33.63
C GLU A 83 -11.68 7.54 33.55
N ASN A 84 -11.73 8.63 32.79
CA ASN A 84 -10.63 9.60 32.68
C ASN A 84 -10.54 10.54 33.89
N VAL A 85 -11.66 10.97 34.44
CA VAL A 85 -11.72 11.88 35.60
C VAL A 85 -11.32 11.15 36.88
N THR A 86 -11.89 9.96 37.10
CA THR A 86 -11.62 9.14 38.29
C THR A 86 -10.19 8.61 38.26
N GLN A 87 -9.69 8.14 37.14
CA GLN A 87 -8.31 7.65 36.98
C GLN A 87 -7.30 8.74 37.32
N PHE A 88 -7.50 9.98 36.84
CA PHE A 88 -6.63 11.09 37.18
C PHE A 88 -6.70 11.44 38.68
N LEU A 89 -7.92 11.62 39.21
CA LEU A 89 -8.12 12.02 40.58
C LEU A 89 -7.58 10.98 41.56
N PHE A 90 -7.89 9.72 41.34
CA PHE A 90 -7.41 8.63 42.20
C PHE A 90 -5.91 8.33 42.01
N GLY A 91 -5.40 8.44 40.78
CA GLY A 91 -3.96 8.32 40.52
C GLY A 91 -3.15 9.37 41.26
N LYS A 92 -3.60 10.64 41.30
CA LYS A 92 -2.97 11.72 42.05
C LYS A 92 -3.05 11.53 43.58
N LEU A 93 -4.10 10.85 44.06
CA LEU A 93 -4.28 10.54 45.47
C LEU A 93 -3.58 9.25 45.90
N GLY A 94 -3.00 8.49 44.98
CA GLY A 94 -2.40 7.19 45.26
C GLY A 94 -3.43 6.09 45.61
N VAL A 95 -4.69 6.27 45.20
CA VAL A 95 -5.77 5.32 45.46
C VAL A 95 -5.79 4.22 44.41
N ASN A 96 -5.87 2.97 44.85
CA ASN A 96 -6.05 1.85 43.95
C ASN A 96 -7.51 1.73 43.50
N GLU A 97 -7.81 2.18 42.30
CA GLU A 97 -9.17 2.23 41.72
C GLU A 97 -9.83 0.84 41.63
N ARG A 98 -9.06 -0.20 41.34
CA ARG A 98 -9.58 -1.58 41.30
C ARG A 98 -10.02 -2.08 42.67
N ALA A 99 -9.24 -1.73 43.72
CA ALA A 99 -9.60 -2.07 45.08
C ALA A 99 -10.84 -1.30 45.54
N LEU A 100 -10.95 -0.03 45.17
CA LEU A 100 -12.12 0.83 45.40
C LEU A 100 -13.37 0.27 44.73
N GLN A 101 -13.29 -0.09 43.46
CA GLN A 101 -14.38 -0.71 42.71
C GLN A 101 -14.84 -2.01 43.34
N ALA A 102 -13.92 -2.89 43.77
CA ALA A 102 -14.24 -4.13 44.45
C ALA A 102 -14.91 -3.90 45.79
N ALA A 103 -14.57 -2.83 46.53
CA ALA A 103 -15.24 -2.45 47.77
C ALA A 103 -16.66 -1.98 47.52
N VAL A 104 -16.87 -1.14 46.49
CA VAL A 104 -18.19 -0.66 46.09
C VAL A 104 -19.08 -1.81 45.64
N ASP A 105 -18.59 -2.71 44.80
CA ASP A 105 -19.36 -3.87 44.31
C ASP A 105 -19.77 -4.84 45.44
N ARG A 106 -18.88 -5.01 46.44
CA ARG A 106 -19.17 -5.82 47.64
C ARG A 106 -20.31 -5.22 48.46
N GLU A 107 -20.29 -3.91 48.68
CA GLU A 107 -21.33 -3.21 49.45
C GLU A 107 -22.65 -3.18 48.68
N LEU A 108 -22.65 -3.07 47.39
CA LEU A 108 -23.85 -3.17 46.55
C LEU A 108 -24.52 -4.55 46.68
N GLN A 109 -23.73 -5.65 46.81
CA GLN A 109 -24.25 -7.00 47.00
C GLN A 109 -24.92 -7.19 48.35
N HIS A 110 -24.50 -6.46 49.39
CA HIS A 110 -25.04 -6.56 50.76
C HIS A 110 -26.34 -5.75 50.96
N GLN A 111 -26.68 -4.85 50.03
CA GLN A 111 -27.89 -4.04 50.16
C GLN A 111 -29.19 -4.88 49.98
N PRO A 112 -30.32 -4.49 50.65
CA PRO A 112 -31.56 -5.23 50.61
C PRO A 112 -32.12 -5.36 49.19
N LYS A 113 -32.46 -6.57 48.78
CA LYS A 113 -33.12 -6.86 47.50
C LYS A 113 -34.64 -6.90 47.69
N VAL A 114 -35.36 -6.20 46.82
CA VAL A 114 -36.84 -6.13 46.85
C VAL A 114 -37.33 -6.35 45.43
N SER A 115 -38.16 -7.34 45.20
CA SER A 115 -38.73 -7.64 43.89
C SER A 115 -39.99 -6.79 43.62
N GLY A 116 -40.03 -6.12 42.45
CA GLY A 116 -41.30 -5.61 41.87
C GLY A 116 -41.60 -4.13 42.05
N GLY A 117 -40.59 -3.25 42.23
CA GLY A 117 -40.84 -1.79 42.25
C GLY A 117 -39.89 -1.04 41.32
N GLN A 118 -40.24 0.18 40.97
CA GLN A 118 -39.38 1.09 40.24
C GLN A 118 -38.28 1.65 41.16
N PRO A 119 -37.03 1.85 40.65
CA PRO A 119 -35.95 2.44 41.42
C PRO A 119 -36.26 3.89 41.79
N TYR A 120 -35.93 4.29 43.02
CA TYR A 120 -36.05 5.67 43.49
C TYR A 120 -34.77 6.12 44.21
N LEU A 121 -34.47 7.40 44.16
CA LEU A 121 -33.34 7.99 44.91
C LEU A 121 -33.66 7.99 46.41
N ASP A 122 -32.77 7.44 47.24
CA ASP A 122 -32.94 7.58 48.68
C ASP A 122 -32.65 9.01 49.17
N ASN A 123 -32.95 9.28 50.46
CA ASN A 123 -32.75 10.63 51.00
C ASN A 123 -31.27 11.06 50.99
N ASP A 124 -30.36 10.15 51.16
CA ASP A 124 -28.93 10.47 51.22
C ASP A 124 -28.36 10.66 49.80
N ALA A 125 -28.81 9.89 48.80
CA ALA A 125 -28.48 10.14 47.40
C ALA A 125 -29.03 11.50 46.93
N ASN A 126 -30.23 11.87 47.30
CA ASN A 126 -30.78 13.21 47.03
C ASN A 126 -29.96 14.33 47.67
N LYS A 127 -29.49 14.16 48.90
CA LYS A 127 -28.58 15.13 49.57
C LYS A 127 -27.24 15.24 48.80
N VAL A 128 -26.69 14.13 48.31
CA VAL A 128 -25.45 14.16 47.49
C VAL A 128 -25.65 14.97 46.23
N LEU A 129 -26.76 14.78 45.51
CA LEU A 129 -27.04 15.52 44.28
C LEU A 129 -27.26 17.02 44.52
N LEU A 130 -27.95 17.34 45.62
CA LEU A 130 -28.12 18.76 46.01
C LEU A 130 -26.82 19.43 46.41
N GLU A 131 -25.99 18.73 47.22
CA GLU A 131 -24.67 19.23 47.59
C GLU A 131 -23.73 19.40 46.35
N ALA A 132 -23.83 18.46 45.39
CA ALA A 132 -23.08 18.59 44.11
C ALA A 132 -23.50 19.86 43.34
N GLN A 133 -24.78 20.18 43.31
CA GLN A 133 -25.29 21.43 42.70
C GLN A 133 -24.81 22.68 43.43
N GLU A 134 -24.78 22.65 44.76
CA GLU A 134 -24.25 23.77 45.55
C GLU A 134 -22.75 23.96 45.36
N LEU A 135 -21.98 22.87 45.29
CA LEU A 135 -20.55 22.91 45.04
C LEU A 135 -20.24 23.47 43.65
N ALA A 136 -20.94 23.03 42.63
CA ALA A 136 -20.81 23.54 41.27
C ALA A 136 -21.12 25.05 41.21
N ARG A 137 -22.22 25.46 41.90
CA ARG A 137 -22.61 26.88 41.96
C ARG A 137 -21.59 27.75 42.69
N LYS A 138 -20.96 27.23 43.77
CA LYS A 138 -19.93 27.96 44.52
C LYS A 138 -18.70 28.18 43.68
N GLU A 139 -18.36 27.23 42.77
CA GLU A 139 -17.25 27.34 41.82
C GLU A 139 -17.59 28.16 40.59
N GLY A 140 -18.87 28.52 40.42
CA GLY A 140 -19.39 29.35 39.31
C GLY A 140 -19.56 28.53 38.02
N ASP A 141 -19.81 27.24 38.14
CA ASP A 141 -20.11 26.32 37.04
C ASP A 141 -21.59 26.44 36.62
N THR A 142 -21.88 26.35 35.35
CA THR A 142 -23.22 26.30 34.77
C THR A 142 -23.79 24.88 34.86
N TYR A 143 -22.95 23.87 34.74
CA TYR A 143 -23.34 22.45 34.79
C TYR A 143 -22.63 21.73 35.94
N VAL A 144 -23.32 20.73 36.51
CA VAL A 144 -22.79 19.87 37.55
C VAL A 144 -22.05 18.72 36.86
N GLY A 145 -20.71 18.68 37.00
CA GLY A 145 -19.89 17.63 36.47
C GLY A 145 -19.68 16.46 37.45
N LEU A 146 -18.85 15.52 37.04
CA LEU A 146 -18.49 14.33 37.85
C LEU A 146 -17.65 14.72 39.07
N GLU A 147 -16.84 15.78 39.01
CA GLU A 147 -15.96 16.20 40.07
C GLU A 147 -16.73 16.79 41.28
N PRO A 148 -17.70 17.76 41.11
CA PRO A 148 -18.55 18.17 42.20
C PRO A 148 -19.42 17.02 42.72
N LEU A 149 -19.84 16.08 41.88
CA LEU A 149 -20.57 14.89 42.31
C LEU A 149 -19.70 13.98 43.19
N LEU A 150 -18.45 13.72 42.81
CA LEU A 150 -17.52 12.93 43.61
C LEU A 150 -17.16 13.62 44.93
N LEU A 151 -16.99 14.95 44.90
CA LEU A 151 -16.73 15.73 46.11
C LEU A 151 -17.94 15.71 47.08
N ALA A 152 -19.16 15.81 46.56
CA ALA A 152 -20.39 15.66 47.34
C ALA A 152 -20.53 14.26 47.93
N LEU A 153 -20.23 13.20 47.19
CA LEU A 153 -20.20 11.84 47.66
C LEU A 153 -19.22 11.63 48.84
N PHE A 154 -18.11 12.38 48.85
CA PHE A 154 -17.16 12.35 49.97
C PHE A 154 -17.62 13.17 51.17
N GLN A 155 -18.32 14.33 50.98
CA GLN A 155 -18.69 15.26 52.02
C GLN A 155 -19.99 14.83 52.78
N VAL A 156 -20.96 14.29 52.08
CA VAL A 156 -22.19 13.81 52.70
C VAL A 156 -21.94 12.55 53.48
N LYS A 157 -22.31 12.53 54.73
CA LYS A 157 -22.16 11.36 55.61
C LYS A 157 -22.97 10.18 55.08
N SER A 158 -22.26 9.26 54.43
CA SER A 158 -22.84 8.08 53.79
C SER A 158 -21.86 6.93 53.80
N LEU A 159 -22.31 5.74 53.42
CA LEU A 159 -21.44 4.58 53.28
C LEU A 159 -20.46 4.79 52.12
N ALA A 160 -20.84 5.48 51.04
CA ALA A 160 -19.93 5.86 49.98
C ALA A 160 -18.79 6.76 50.50
N ALA A 161 -19.10 7.74 51.36
CA ALA A 161 -18.07 8.57 51.96
C ALA A 161 -17.11 7.78 52.82
N GLN A 162 -17.59 6.74 53.54
CA GLN A 162 -16.75 5.87 54.32
C GLN A 162 -15.79 5.05 53.43
N ILE A 163 -16.31 4.44 52.37
CA ILE A 163 -15.53 3.66 51.41
C ILE A 163 -14.42 4.54 50.77
N LEU A 164 -14.72 5.77 50.41
CA LEU A 164 -13.73 6.72 49.87
C LEU A 164 -12.67 7.07 50.90
N LYS A 165 -13.00 7.28 52.18
CA LYS A 165 -12.06 7.54 53.27
C LYS A 165 -11.18 6.32 53.56
N ASP A 166 -11.74 5.14 53.59
CA ASP A 166 -11.01 3.89 53.82
C ASP A 166 -10.05 3.58 52.67
N ALA A 167 -10.36 4.04 51.46
CA ALA A 167 -9.48 3.99 50.30
C ALA A 167 -8.36 5.05 50.33
N GLY A 168 -8.31 5.93 51.37
CA GLY A 168 -7.29 6.95 51.52
C GLY A 168 -7.59 8.31 50.90
N VAL A 169 -8.83 8.55 50.43
CA VAL A 169 -9.22 9.84 49.86
C VAL A 169 -9.31 10.86 51.01
N THR A 170 -8.77 12.06 50.84
CA THR A 170 -8.88 13.20 51.77
C THR A 170 -9.54 14.38 51.08
N ALA A 171 -10.29 15.18 51.87
CA ALA A 171 -11.01 16.34 51.30
C ALA A 171 -10.10 17.34 50.60
N ASP A 172 -8.95 17.68 51.25
CA ASP A 172 -8.01 18.64 50.70
C ASP A 172 -7.21 18.09 49.53
N GLY A 173 -6.92 16.78 49.56
CA GLY A 173 -6.31 16.08 48.44
C GLY A 173 -7.24 16.08 47.22
N LEU A 174 -8.51 15.70 47.38
CA LEU A 174 -9.49 15.65 46.31
C LEU A 174 -9.73 17.06 45.70
N LYS A 175 -9.88 18.09 46.51
CA LYS A 175 -10.02 19.48 46.05
C LYS A 175 -8.82 19.94 45.21
N ARG A 176 -7.59 19.62 45.69
CA ARG A 176 -6.35 19.96 44.94
C ARG A 176 -6.27 19.21 43.64
N ALA A 177 -6.59 17.91 43.62
CA ALA A 177 -6.62 17.11 42.42
C ALA A 177 -7.66 17.60 41.42
N ILE A 178 -8.86 18.02 41.88
CA ILE A 178 -9.90 18.62 41.04
C ILE A 178 -9.43 19.96 40.46
N ALA A 179 -8.79 20.82 41.26
CA ALA A 179 -8.27 22.08 40.77
C ALA A 179 -7.17 21.89 39.70
N GLU A 180 -6.32 20.89 39.90
CA GLU A 180 -5.29 20.52 38.91
C GLU A 180 -5.91 19.95 37.62
N LEU A 181 -6.90 19.05 37.74
CA LEU A 181 -7.63 18.49 36.60
C LEU A 181 -8.30 19.59 35.75
N ARG A 182 -8.96 20.51 36.42
CA ARG A 182 -9.68 21.59 35.76
C ARG A 182 -8.77 22.68 35.18
N GLY A 183 -7.58 22.87 35.72
CA GLY A 183 -6.67 23.92 35.27
C GLY A 183 -7.30 25.31 35.21
N GLY A 184 -8.22 25.63 36.15
CA GLY A 184 -8.95 26.91 36.20
C GLY A 184 -10.16 27.00 35.22
N ARG A 185 -10.55 25.92 34.57
CA ARG A 185 -11.74 25.87 33.68
C ARG A 185 -13.01 25.69 34.50
N LYS A 186 -14.14 26.20 33.96
CA LYS A 186 -15.48 26.02 34.50
C LYS A 186 -16.25 25.01 33.64
N ALA A 187 -17.20 24.35 34.27
CA ALA A 187 -18.12 23.45 33.57
C ALA A 187 -19.27 24.25 32.94
N ASP A 188 -19.01 24.93 31.81
CA ASP A 188 -19.93 25.81 31.13
C ASP A 188 -20.68 25.15 29.96
N SER A 189 -20.31 23.90 29.60
CA SER A 189 -20.98 23.09 28.57
C SER A 189 -21.43 21.72 29.09
N PRO A 190 -22.44 21.09 28.46
CA PRO A 190 -22.84 19.72 28.83
C PRO A 190 -21.75 18.66 28.64
N SER A 191 -20.73 18.93 27.83
CA SER A 191 -19.59 18.05 27.52
C SER A 191 -18.28 18.48 28.19
N SER A 192 -18.32 19.26 29.23
CA SER A 192 -17.14 19.87 29.87
C SER A 192 -16.06 18.87 30.28
N GLU A 193 -16.40 17.65 30.72
CA GLU A 193 -15.43 16.62 31.11
C GLU A 193 -14.65 16.07 29.89
N GLU A 194 -15.19 16.17 28.69
CA GLU A 194 -14.48 15.78 27.48
C GLU A 194 -13.35 16.76 27.14
N THR A 195 -13.45 17.98 27.63
CA THR A 195 -12.47 19.06 27.39
C THR A 195 -11.27 19.00 28.33
N TYR A 196 -11.33 18.21 29.41
CA TYR A 196 -10.21 18.07 30.36
C TYR A 196 -9.15 17.15 29.81
N GLN A 197 -7.88 17.56 29.94
CA GLN A 197 -6.73 16.81 29.43
C GLN A 197 -6.83 16.48 27.93
N ALA A 198 -7.30 17.43 27.14
CA ALA A 198 -7.52 17.26 25.72
C ALA A 198 -6.24 16.83 24.97
N LEU A 199 -5.06 17.31 25.39
CA LEU A 199 -3.78 16.89 24.82
C LEU A 199 -3.48 15.42 25.07
N GLN A 200 -3.77 14.88 26.24
CA GLN A 200 -3.54 13.46 26.54
C GLN A 200 -4.50 12.54 25.79
N LYS A 201 -5.72 13.04 25.52
CA LYS A 201 -6.75 12.27 24.79
C LYS A 201 -6.56 12.30 23.28
N TYR A 202 -6.17 13.44 22.73
CA TYR A 202 -6.19 13.71 21.30
C TYR A 202 -4.81 13.99 20.69
N ALA A 203 -3.72 13.83 21.48
CA ALA A 203 -2.37 14.03 20.99
C ALA A 203 -1.37 13.11 21.68
N ARG A 204 -0.36 12.67 20.93
CA ARG A 204 0.74 11.82 21.40
C ARG A 204 1.92 12.70 21.79
N ASN A 205 2.54 12.43 22.94
CA ASN A 205 3.74 13.14 23.39
C ASN A 205 5.01 12.52 22.81
N LEU A 206 5.47 13.03 21.68
CA LEU A 206 6.65 12.48 20.97
C LEU A 206 7.94 12.58 21.80
N VAL A 207 8.09 13.57 22.67
CA VAL A 207 9.28 13.69 23.53
C VAL A 207 9.31 12.57 24.57
N GLU A 208 8.16 12.17 25.08
CA GLU A 208 8.05 11.08 26.06
C GLU A 208 8.26 9.73 25.39
N GLU A 209 7.67 9.52 24.23
CA GLU A 209 7.91 8.33 23.38
C GLU A 209 9.39 8.20 22.99
N ALA A 210 10.06 9.32 22.68
CA ALA A 210 11.50 9.34 22.43
C ALA A 210 12.32 8.94 23.67
N ARG A 211 11.91 9.37 24.89
CA ARG A 211 12.56 8.95 26.14
C ARG A 211 12.38 7.46 26.42
N GLU A 212 11.24 6.92 26.05
CA GLU A 212 10.93 5.50 26.20
C GLU A 212 11.55 4.64 25.09
N GLY A 213 12.23 5.24 24.09
CA GLY A 213 12.84 4.52 22.97
C GLY A 213 11.86 3.94 21.96
N LYS A 214 10.61 4.43 21.97
CA LYS A 214 9.54 3.94 21.06
C LYS A 214 9.63 4.50 19.64
N LEU A 215 10.31 5.66 19.45
CA LEU A 215 10.45 6.30 18.16
C LEU A 215 11.59 5.69 17.35
N ASP A 216 11.40 5.64 16.03
CA ASP A 216 12.42 5.17 15.10
C ASP A 216 13.61 6.13 14.99
N PRO A 217 14.83 5.62 14.75
CA PRO A 217 15.99 6.47 14.50
C PRO A 217 15.83 7.20 13.18
N VAL A 218 16.01 8.53 13.20
CA VAL A 218 15.91 9.36 11.99
C VAL A 218 17.30 9.62 11.45
N ILE A 219 17.50 9.28 10.18
CA ILE A 219 18.78 9.32 9.49
C ILE A 219 18.61 10.16 8.21
N GLY A 220 19.64 10.95 7.88
CA GLY A 220 19.70 11.69 6.61
C GLY A 220 18.77 12.90 6.50
N ARG A 221 18.19 13.39 7.60
CA ARG A 221 17.30 14.56 7.65
C ARG A 221 17.80 15.71 8.51
N ASP A 222 19.12 15.81 8.65
CA ASP A 222 19.75 16.78 9.52
C ASP A 222 19.54 18.23 9.07
N GLU A 223 19.51 18.47 7.78
CA GLU A 223 19.33 19.82 7.22
C GLU A 223 17.90 20.32 7.45
N GLU A 224 16.90 19.48 7.19
CA GLU A 224 15.50 19.80 7.39
C GLU A 224 15.19 20.00 8.87
N ILE A 225 15.70 19.13 9.76
CA ILE A 225 15.55 19.31 11.22
C ILE A 225 16.22 20.60 11.68
N ARG A 226 17.42 20.92 11.20
CA ARG A 226 18.11 22.17 11.50
C ARG A 226 17.29 23.37 11.03
N ARG A 227 16.68 23.27 9.85
CA ARG A 227 15.82 24.33 9.31
C ARG A 227 14.57 24.52 10.16
N VAL A 228 13.92 23.44 10.59
CA VAL A 228 12.78 23.45 11.51
C VAL A 228 13.17 24.14 12.84
N LEU A 229 14.30 23.78 13.43
CA LEU A 229 14.83 24.40 14.66
C LEU A 229 15.08 25.91 14.50
N GLN A 230 15.65 26.33 13.37
CA GLN A 230 15.86 27.73 13.04
C GLN A 230 14.54 28.51 12.98
N ILE A 231 13.51 27.93 12.33
CA ILE A 231 12.20 28.55 12.20
C ILE A 231 11.52 28.65 13.56
N LEU A 232 11.49 27.58 14.35
CA LEU A 232 10.91 27.56 15.69
C LEU A 232 11.55 28.58 16.65
N SER A 233 12.83 28.92 16.43
CA SER A 233 13.58 29.92 17.22
C SER A 233 13.35 31.36 16.80
N ARG A 234 12.61 31.62 15.71
CA ARG A 234 12.31 32.98 15.20
C ARG A 234 11.28 33.69 16.08
N ARG A 235 11.35 35.02 16.09
CA ARG A 235 10.37 35.86 16.79
C ARG A 235 8.99 35.88 16.11
N THR A 236 8.99 35.86 14.77
CA THR A 236 7.80 35.89 13.92
C THR A 236 7.94 34.85 12.82
N LYS A 237 6.85 34.40 12.25
CA LYS A 237 6.82 33.28 11.29
C LYS A 237 7.59 32.06 11.82
N ASN A 238 7.29 31.70 13.05
CA ASN A 238 7.96 30.66 13.82
C ASN A 238 7.25 29.29 13.73
N ASN A 239 6.30 29.15 12.81
CA ASN A 239 5.63 27.87 12.54
C ASN A 239 6.18 27.30 11.23
N PRO A 240 6.98 26.24 11.25
CA PRO A 240 7.38 25.53 10.04
C PRO A 240 6.20 24.73 9.45
N ILE A 241 6.14 24.66 8.12
CA ILE A 241 5.30 23.72 7.40
C ILE A 241 6.17 22.87 6.49
N LEU A 242 6.14 21.56 6.72
CA LEU A 242 6.85 20.56 5.94
C LEU A 242 6.05 20.27 4.68
N ILE A 243 6.65 20.48 3.52
CA ILE A 243 5.99 20.28 2.23
C ILE A 243 6.77 19.22 1.46
N GLY A 244 6.13 18.15 1.07
CA GLY A 244 6.75 17.06 0.30
C GLY A 244 5.72 16.03 -0.10
N GLU A 245 6.10 15.18 -1.02
CA GLU A 245 5.25 14.09 -1.49
C GLU A 245 4.97 13.06 -0.36
N PRO A 246 3.88 12.26 -0.47
CA PRO A 246 3.62 11.18 0.48
C PRO A 246 4.80 10.21 0.55
N GLY A 247 5.15 9.74 1.75
CA GLY A 247 6.24 8.77 1.91
C GLY A 247 7.66 9.34 1.91
N THR A 248 7.86 10.68 1.81
CA THR A 248 9.20 11.31 1.86
C THR A 248 9.75 11.47 3.28
N GLY A 249 9.02 11.06 4.33
CA GLY A 249 9.49 11.09 5.72
C GLY A 249 9.25 12.41 6.46
N LYS A 250 8.19 13.16 6.14
CA LYS A 250 7.81 14.41 6.84
C LYS A 250 7.61 14.20 8.34
N THR A 251 6.90 13.15 8.72
CA THR A 251 6.63 12.80 10.13
C THR A 251 7.92 12.40 10.87
N ALA A 252 8.81 11.65 10.18
CA ALA A 252 10.10 11.27 10.73
C ALA A 252 10.98 12.47 11.12
N ILE A 253 10.93 13.59 10.37
CA ILE A 253 11.66 14.83 10.73
C ILE A 253 11.21 15.34 12.10
N VAL A 254 9.92 15.25 12.41
CA VAL A 254 9.36 15.72 13.68
C VAL A 254 9.72 14.76 14.83
N GLU A 255 9.73 13.47 14.57
CA GLU A 255 10.21 12.44 15.51
C GLU A 255 11.70 12.60 15.78
N GLY A 256 12.50 12.89 14.74
CA GLY A 256 13.92 13.24 14.88
C GLY A 256 14.14 14.48 15.73
N LEU A 257 13.29 15.49 15.60
CA LEU A 257 13.29 16.67 16.46
C LEU A 257 13.03 16.31 17.92
N ALA A 258 12.04 15.45 18.20
CA ALA A 258 11.77 14.95 19.54
C ALA A 258 12.98 14.22 20.14
N GLY A 259 13.65 13.37 19.37
CA GLY A 259 14.89 12.70 19.76
C GLY A 259 16.02 13.67 20.08
N ARG A 260 16.20 14.76 19.32
CA ARG A 260 17.20 15.80 19.60
C ARG A 260 16.86 16.60 20.86
N ILE A 261 15.59 16.88 21.13
CA ILE A 261 15.14 17.54 22.37
C ILE A 261 15.54 16.68 23.57
N VAL A 262 15.31 15.38 23.54
CA VAL A 262 15.66 14.43 24.61
C VAL A 262 17.17 14.38 24.85
N ARG A 263 17.98 14.39 23.78
CA ARG A 263 19.45 14.42 23.87
C ARG A 263 20.02 15.77 24.24
N GLY A 264 19.19 16.83 24.25
CA GLY A 264 19.65 18.20 24.52
C GLY A 264 20.37 18.86 23.32
N ASP A 265 20.36 18.25 22.15
CA ASP A 265 20.99 18.75 20.90
C ASP A 265 20.05 19.72 20.17
N VAL A 266 19.60 20.73 20.90
CA VAL A 266 18.73 21.79 20.41
C VAL A 266 19.09 23.12 21.04
N PRO A 267 18.75 24.28 20.45
CA PRO A 267 18.92 25.58 21.07
C PRO A 267 18.30 25.65 22.49
N GLU A 268 18.89 26.46 23.36
CA GLU A 268 18.52 26.57 24.80
C GLU A 268 17.00 26.79 24.99
N ASN A 269 16.40 27.62 24.15
CA ASN A 269 14.98 27.96 24.20
C ASN A 269 14.05 26.79 23.82
N LEU A 270 14.58 25.67 23.34
CA LEU A 270 13.80 24.48 22.90
C LEU A 270 14.04 23.25 23.80
N LYS A 271 15.07 23.25 24.69
CA LYS A 271 15.45 22.08 25.52
C LYS A 271 14.33 21.55 26.41
N ASN A 272 13.47 22.43 26.91
CA ASN A 272 12.41 22.06 27.86
C ASN A 272 11.03 22.05 27.18
N LYS A 273 10.97 22.08 25.84
CA LYS A 273 9.68 22.04 25.11
C LYS A 273 9.15 20.63 25.04
N LYS A 274 7.83 20.54 25.09
CA LYS A 274 7.10 19.29 24.82
C LYS A 274 6.58 19.35 23.39
N LEU A 275 6.71 18.25 22.68
CA LEU A 275 6.25 18.12 21.30
C LEU A 275 5.12 17.10 21.25
N PHE A 276 3.93 17.57 20.90
CA PHE A 276 2.75 16.74 20.79
C PHE A 276 2.34 16.60 19.33
N SER A 277 2.03 15.37 18.91
CA SER A 277 1.45 15.07 17.60
C SER A 277 -0.07 14.95 17.73
N LEU A 278 -0.81 15.79 17.02
CA LEU A 278 -2.27 15.79 17.04
C LEU A 278 -2.82 14.59 16.28
N ASP A 279 -3.67 13.81 16.93
CA ASP A 279 -4.37 12.69 16.31
C ASP A 279 -5.73 13.15 15.76
N MET A 280 -5.80 13.34 14.44
CA MET A 280 -7.02 13.74 13.73
C MET A 280 -8.10 12.67 13.80
N GLY A 281 -7.70 11.38 13.80
CA GLY A 281 -8.62 10.26 13.93
C GLY A 281 -9.33 10.26 15.28
N ALA A 282 -8.58 10.45 16.37
CA ALA A 282 -9.13 10.52 17.72
C ALA A 282 -10.06 11.72 17.91
N LEU A 283 -9.77 12.86 17.27
CA LEU A 283 -10.64 14.04 17.33
C LEU A 283 -12.01 13.83 16.66
N VAL A 284 -12.04 13.06 15.57
CA VAL A 284 -13.26 12.81 14.78
C VAL A 284 -14.01 11.57 15.30
N ALA A 285 -13.30 10.59 15.85
CA ALA A 285 -13.90 9.34 16.32
C ALA A 285 -14.98 9.60 17.37
N GLY A 286 -16.18 9.06 17.16
CA GLY A 286 -17.32 9.19 18.08
C GLY A 286 -17.99 10.56 18.12
N ALA A 287 -17.54 11.57 17.36
CA ALA A 287 -18.21 12.86 17.24
C ALA A 287 -19.49 12.69 16.39
N LYS A 288 -20.64 12.74 17.02
CA LYS A 288 -21.95 12.60 16.35
C LYS A 288 -22.39 13.89 15.63
N TYR A 289 -21.87 15.03 16.07
CA TYR A 289 -22.22 16.35 15.54
C TYR A 289 -20.96 17.19 15.29
N LYS A 290 -21.04 18.05 14.30
CA LYS A 290 -19.97 19.00 13.91
C LYS A 290 -19.44 19.83 15.10
N GLY A 291 -20.29 20.23 16.03
CA GLY A 291 -19.92 21.02 17.20
C GLY A 291 -18.98 20.31 18.17
N GLU A 292 -19.07 18.98 18.30
CA GLU A 292 -18.24 18.20 19.22
C GLU A 292 -16.76 18.18 18.77
N PHE A 293 -16.52 18.01 17.48
CA PHE A 293 -15.16 18.10 16.91
C PHE A 293 -14.55 19.50 17.13
N GLU A 294 -15.33 20.55 16.85
CA GLU A 294 -14.86 21.92 17.05
C GLU A 294 -14.55 22.22 18.52
N GLU A 295 -15.33 21.69 19.45
CA GLU A 295 -15.12 21.83 20.88
C GLU A 295 -13.87 21.07 21.35
N ARG A 296 -13.66 19.84 20.89
CA ARG A 296 -12.45 19.06 21.18
C ARG A 296 -11.19 19.77 20.66
N LEU A 297 -11.20 20.25 19.41
CA LEU A 297 -10.09 20.97 18.82
C LEU A 297 -9.81 22.29 19.57
N LYS A 298 -10.86 23.06 19.94
CA LYS A 298 -10.73 24.26 20.76
C LYS A 298 -10.09 23.94 22.11
N SER A 299 -10.46 22.82 22.73
CA SER A 299 -9.91 22.40 24.00
C SER A 299 -8.42 22.09 23.92
N VAL A 300 -7.98 21.38 22.87
CA VAL A 300 -6.54 21.13 22.61
C VAL A 300 -5.80 22.45 22.42
N ILE A 301 -6.31 23.36 21.59
CA ILE A 301 -5.67 24.65 21.32
C ILE A 301 -5.60 25.51 22.58
N ASN A 302 -6.64 25.54 23.39
CA ASN A 302 -6.65 26.28 24.64
C ASN A 302 -5.62 25.73 25.63
N GLU A 303 -5.44 24.41 25.72
CA GLU A 303 -4.44 23.78 26.57
C GLU A 303 -3.01 24.10 26.10
N VAL A 304 -2.76 24.07 24.78
CA VAL A 304 -1.49 24.48 24.21
C VAL A 304 -1.18 25.96 24.45
N THR A 305 -2.19 26.84 24.31
CA THR A 305 -2.00 28.29 24.52
C THR A 305 -1.79 28.65 25.98
N GLN A 306 -2.46 27.95 26.91
CA GLN A 306 -2.26 28.12 28.35
C GLN A 306 -0.87 27.71 28.81
N ALA A 307 -0.24 26.77 28.12
CA ALA A 307 1.14 26.35 28.37
C ALA A 307 2.19 27.43 27.96
N GLN A 308 1.79 28.63 27.57
CA GLN A 308 2.62 29.79 27.27
C GLN A 308 3.85 29.50 26.40
N GLY A 309 3.63 28.65 25.36
CA GLY A 309 4.65 28.27 24.40
C GLY A 309 5.63 27.18 24.88
N GLU A 310 5.36 26.48 25.96
CA GLU A 310 6.11 25.28 26.37
C GLU A 310 5.81 24.08 25.47
N ILE A 311 4.65 24.11 24.79
CA ILE A 311 4.17 23.05 23.93
C ILE A 311 4.29 23.45 22.47
N ILE A 312 4.81 22.54 21.66
CA ILE A 312 4.81 22.61 20.20
C ILE A 312 3.84 21.54 19.71
N LEU A 313 2.87 21.95 18.87
CA LEU A 313 1.88 21.04 18.33
C LEU A 313 2.23 20.66 16.89
N PHE A 314 2.48 19.38 16.64
CA PHE A 314 2.62 18.84 15.29
C PHE A 314 1.24 18.46 14.75
N ILE A 315 0.95 18.88 13.54
CA ILE A 315 -0.32 18.60 12.84
C ILE A 315 0.05 18.00 11.48
N ASP A 316 -0.09 16.68 11.39
CA ASP A 316 0.06 16.01 10.11
C ASP A 316 -1.18 16.25 9.23
N GLU A 317 -1.00 16.25 7.92
CA GLU A 317 -2.07 16.57 6.97
C GLU A 317 -2.86 17.84 7.34
N ILE A 318 -2.14 18.90 7.75
CA ILE A 318 -2.74 20.14 8.26
C ILE A 318 -3.78 20.76 7.31
N HIS A 319 -3.71 20.42 6.02
CA HIS A 319 -4.67 20.84 5.00
C HIS A 319 -6.10 20.36 5.28
N THR A 320 -6.25 19.23 5.99
CA THR A 320 -7.56 18.68 6.39
C THR A 320 -8.32 19.65 7.31
N LEU A 321 -7.57 20.39 8.17
CA LEU A 321 -8.14 21.42 9.03
C LEU A 321 -8.45 22.74 8.29
N VAL A 322 -7.76 23.02 7.18
CA VAL A 322 -7.85 24.27 6.44
C VAL A 322 -8.83 24.16 5.26
N GLY A 323 -8.91 22.97 4.63
CA GLY A 323 -9.66 22.75 3.40
C GLY A 323 -11.12 22.37 3.56
N ALA A 324 -11.52 21.99 4.73
CA ALA A 324 -12.85 21.43 5.02
C ALA A 324 -14.04 22.41 4.87
N GLY A 325 -13.79 23.70 4.57
CA GLY A 325 -14.82 24.75 4.58
C GLY A 325 -15.63 24.99 3.30
N LYS A 326 -15.41 24.25 2.19
CA LYS A 326 -16.00 24.58 0.88
C LYS A 326 -17.15 23.69 0.41
N SER A 327 -17.42 22.57 1.05
CA SER A 327 -18.63 21.77 0.80
C SER A 327 -19.67 22.03 1.87
N GLU A 328 -20.96 22.11 1.50
CA GLU A 328 -22.07 22.25 2.44
C GLU A 328 -21.98 21.18 3.55
N GLY A 329 -21.61 21.58 4.76
CA GLY A 329 -21.43 20.69 5.91
C GLY A 329 -19.99 20.45 6.36
N ALA A 330 -18.97 20.96 5.68
CA ALA A 330 -17.56 20.72 6.03
C ALA A 330 -17.06 21.63 7.17
N MET A 331 -16.11 21.10 7.96
CA MET A 331 -15.57 21.70 9.19
C MET A 331 -14.67 22.91 8.86
N ASP A 332 -14.94 24.07 9.44
CA ASP A 332 -14.08 25.26 9.31
C ASP A 332 -13.14 25.37 10.54
N ALA A 333 -12.31 24.34 10.73
CA ALA A 333 -11.32 24.30 11.79
C ALA A 333 -10.22 25.39 11.64
N ALA A 334 -10.03 25.88 10.42
CA ALA A 334 -9.12 27.01 10.17
C ALA A 334 -9.46 28.27 10.98
N ASN A 335 -10.74 28.56 11.16
CA ASN A 335 -11.17 29.71 11.95
C ASN A 335 -10.87 29.59 13.44
N ILE A 336 -10.67 28.37 13.94
CA ILE A 336 -10.25 28.10 15.32
C ILE A 336 -8.75 28.32 15.49
N LEU A 337 -7.93 27.88 14.49
CA LEU A 337 -6.47 28.01 14.51
C LEU A 337 -5.99 29.45 14.25
N LYS A 338 -6.61 30.14 13.32
CA LYS A 338 -6.18 31.50 12.87
C LYS A 338 -5.97 32.50 13.99
N PRO A 339 -6.86 32.66 15.00
CA PRO A 339 -6.66 33.61 16.09
C PRO A 339 -5.42 33.31 16.96
N ALA A 340 -5.23 32.05 17.33
CA ALA A 340 -4.10 31.62 18.15
C ALA A 340 -2.76 31.74 17.41
N LEU A 341 -2.72 31.39 16.12
CA LEU A 341 -1.58 31.61 15.23
C LEU A 341 -1.28 33.09 15.01
N ALA A 342 -2.35 33.91 14.89
CA ALA A 342 -2.21 35.36 14.66
C ALA A 342 -1.60 36.08 15.85
N ARG A 343 -1.97 35.68 17.06
CA ARG A 343 -1.41 36.24 18.31
C ARG A 343 -0.03 35.66 18.68
N GLY A 344 0.42 34.59 17.98
CA GLY A 344 1.68 33.89 18.27
C GLY A 344 1.62 33.03 19.55
N GLU A 345 0.42 32.74 20.02
CA GLU A 345 0.16 31.92 21.21
C GLU A 345 0.29 30.43 20.93
N LEU A 346 0.02 30.02 19.68
CA LEU A 346 0.19 28.64 19.21
C LEU A 346 1.51 28.50 18.45
N ARG A 347 2.36 27.59 18.90
CA ARG A 347 3.52 27.11 18.14
C ARG A 347 3.15 25.77 17.52
N SER A 348 3.24 25.70 16.20
CA SER A 348 2.88 24.47 15.47
C SER A 348 3.86 24.15 14.38
N ILE A 349 3.98 22.86 14.09
CA ILE A 349 4.64 22.30 12.91
C ILE A 349 3.53 21.69 12.08
N GLY A 350 3.38 22.10 10.83
CA GLY A 350 2.43 21.47 9.89
C GLY A 350 3.16 20.54 8.93
N ALA A 351 2.46 19.52 8.43
CA ALA A 351 2.93 18.72 7.29
C ALA A 351 1.82 18.62 6.24
N THR A 352 2.17 18.69 4.95
CA THR A 352 1.23 18.59 3.83
C THR A 352 1.97 18.25 2.54
N THR A 353 1.23 17.96 1.46
CA THR A 353 1.80 17.82 0.12
C THR A 353 1.91 19.19 -0.58
N LEU A 354 2.66 19.24 -1.69
CA LEU A 354 2.82 20.47 -2.47
C LEU A 354 1.49 20.92 -3.10
N GLU A 355 0.74 19.97 -3.64
CA GLU A 355 -0.57 20.23 -4.26
C GLU A 355 -1.56 20.83 -3.26
N GLU A 356 -1.64 20.24 -2.07
CA GLU A 356 -2.54 20.68 -1.01
C GLU A 356 -2.11 22.03 -0.40
N TYR A 357 -0.80 22.25 -0.29
CA TYR A 357 -0.28 23.55 0.13
C TYR A 357 -0.74 24.66 -0.82
N GLN A 358 -0.57 24.47 -2.13
CA GLN A 358 -1.00 25.42 -3.15
C GLN A 358 -2.51 25.61 -3.15
N LYS A 359 -3.27 24.55 -2.96
CA LYS A 359 -4.73 24.58 -3.00
C LYS A 359 -5.34 25.28 -1.79
N TYR A 360 -4.79 25.10 -0.59
CA TYR A 360 -5.39 25.52 0.66
C TYR A 360 -4.61 26.62 1.39
N PHE A 361 -3.28 26.62 1.40
CA PHE A 361 -2.46 27.57 2.14
C PHE A 361 -2.10 28.82 1.35
N GLU A 362 -1.66 28.71 0.12
CA GLU A 362 -1.30 29.87 -0.72
C GLU A 362 -2.47 30.79 -1.00
N LYS A 363 -3.68 30.23 -1.04
CA LYS A 363 -4.92 31.01 -1.23
C LYS A 363 -5.35 31.75 0.03
N ASP A 364 -4.91 31.32 1.21
CA ASP A 364 -5.20 31.97 2.49
C ASP A 364 -3.99 32.79 2.97
N LYS A 365 -3.98 34.07 2.62
CA LYS A 365 -2.89 35.00 2.96
C LYS A 365 -2.65 35.17 4.47
N ALA A 366 -3.62 34.81 5.32
CA ALA A 366 -3.46 34.87 6.76
C ALA A 366 -2.61 33.71 7.28
N LEU A 367 -2.78 32.52 6.75
CA LEU A 367 -1.98 31.33 7.05
C LEU A 367 -0.60 31.41 6.40
N GLU A 368 -0.50 31.77 5.14
CA GLU A 368 0.77 31.92 4.39
C GLU A 368 1.77 32.84 5.14
N ARG A 369 1.27 33.94 5.73
CA ARG A 369 2.12 34.87 6.52
C ARG A 369 2.59 34.31 7.86
N ARG A 370 2.03 33.21 8.34
CA ARG A 370 2.31 32.64 9.66
C ARG A 370 3.17 31.40 9.60
N PHE A 371 3.10 30.67 8.50
CA PHE A 371 3.92 29.49 8.26
C PHE A 371 5.16 29.82 7.43
N GLN A 372 6.23 29.10 7.67
CA GLN A 372 7.44 29.12 6.87
C GLN A 372 7.66 27.74 6.26
N THR A 373 7.76 27.68 4.97
CA THR A 373 7.92 26.42 4.21
C THR A 373 9.29 25.79 4.45
N VAL A 374 9.28 24.47 4.59
CA VAL A 374 10.45 23.58 4.57
C VAL A 374 10.13 22.50 3.55
N LEU A 375 10.88 22.48 2.46
CA LEU A 375 10.71 21.46 1.43
C LEU A 375 11.35 20.17 1.92
N VAL A 376 10.67 19.05 1.70
CA VAL A 376 11.10 17.70 2.05
C VAL A 376 11.09 16.88 0.77
N ASP A 377 12.23 16.85 0.11
CA ASP A 377 12.41 16.12 -1.14
C ASP A 377 12.59 14.62 -0.89
N GLU A 378 12.38 13.82 -1.94
CA GLU A 378 12.72 12.40 -1.95
C GLU A 378 14.23 12.24 -1.67
N PRO A 379 14.64 11.39 -0.71
CA PRO A 379 16.07 11.18 -0.44
C PRO A 379 16.75 10.53 -1.64
N SER A 380 18.06 10.74 -1.74
CA SER A 380 18.86 10.01 -2.73
C SER A 380 18.82 8.50 -2.46
N PRO A 381 19.05 7.63 -3.46
CA PRO A 381 19.14 6.19 -3.22
C PRO A 381 20.18 5.82 -2.15
N GLU A 382 21.30 6.55 -2.06
CA GLU A 382 22.36 6.34 -1.07
C GLU A 382 21.89 6.68 0.35
N ASP A 383 21.19 7.80 0.50
CA ASP A 383 20.57 8.18 1.77
C ASP A 383 19.47 7.20 2.18
N ALA A 384 18.65 6.75 1.22
CA ALA A 384 17.60 5.76 1.47
C ALA A 384 18.17 4.42 1.96
N ILE A 385 19.29 3.93 1.38
CA ILE A 385 20.00 2.75 1.88
C ILE A 385 20.45 2.96 3.34
N SER A 386 21.00 4.13 3.64
CA SER A 386 21.42 4.47 5.00
C SER A 386 20.25 4.49 5.98
N ILE A 387 19.09 5.00 5.55
CA ILE A 387 17.85 4.97 6.35
C ILE A 387 17.42 3.53 6.62
N LEU A 388 17.35 2.68 5.59
CA LEU A 388 16.97 1.28 5.76
C LEU A 388 17.93 0.52 6.68
N ARG A 389 19.24 0.77 6.58
CA ARG A 389 20.24 0.19 7.49
C ARG A 389 19.98 0.59 8.95
N GLY A 390 19.56 1.82 9.20
CA GLY A 390 19.20 2.28 10.53
C GLY A 390 17.91 1.68 11.09
N LEU A 391 16.97 1.32 10.21
CA LEU A 391 15.71 0.69 10.58
C LEU A 391 15.80 -0.85 10.68
N LYS A 392 16.81 -1.43 10.05
CA LYS A 392 17.01 -2.88 9.89
C LYS A 392 16.77 -3.66 11.20
N GLU A 393 17.47 -3.29 12.28
CA GLU A 393 17.41 -4.03 13.56
C GLU A 393 15.98 -4.09 14.12
N ARG A 394 15.19 -3.03 13.95
CA ARG A 394 13.78 -3.01 14.41
C ARG A 394 12.89 -3.94 13.60
N TYR A 395 13.04 -3.96 12.28
CA TYR A 395 12.28 -4.85 11.41
C TYR A 395 12.70 -6.31 11.60
N GLU A 396 14.00 -6.58 11.75
CA GLU A 396 14.50 -7.91 12.11
C GLU A 396 13.88 -8.43 13.41
N ASN A 397 13.77 -7.58 14.43
CA ASN A 397 13.18 -7.93 15.71
C ASN A 397 11.66 -8.11 15.62
N HIS A 398 10.96 -7.23 14.88
CA HIS A 398 9.51 -7.32 14.70
C HIS A 398 9.11 -8.61 13.98
N HIS A 399 9.77 -8.91 12.86
CA HIS A 399 9.46 -10.09 12.05
C HIS A 399 10.21 -11.34 12.49
N ARG A 400 11.19 -11.20 13.37
CA ARG A 400 12.03 -12.30 13.85
C ARG A 400 12.79 -13.01 12.75
N VAL A 401 13.21 -12.27 11.72
CA VAL A 401 13.99 -12.71 10.58
C VAL A 401 15.23 -11.85 10.44
N ARG A 402 16.26 -12.35 9.79
CA ARG A 402 17.46 -11.58 9.45
C ARG A 402 17.28 -10.95 8.07
N ILE A 403 17.77 -9.73 7.89
CA ILE A 403 17.73 -9.03 6.59
C ILE A 403 19.15 -8.80 6.12
N GLN A 404 19.49 -9.32 4.94
CA GLN A 404 20.81 -9.11 4.37
C GLN A 404 20.98 -7.65 3.90
N ASP A 405 22.22 -7.15 3.88
CA ASP A 405 22.50 -5.80 3.38
C ASP A 405 22.17 -5.66 1.88
N ASP A 406 22.42 -6.72 1.11
CA ASP A 406 22.07 -6.79 -0.30
C ASP A 406 20.56 -6.69 -0.53
N ALA A 407 19.73 -7.19 0.39
CA ALA A 407 18.28 -7.01 0.35
C ALA A 407 17.87 -5.53 0.53
N LEU A 408 18.54 -4.80 1.42
CA LEU A 408 18.29 -3.36 1.62
C LEU A 408 18.67 -2.55 0.37
N ILE A 409 19.84 -2.87 -0.20
CA ILE A 409 20.29 -2.25 -1.45
C ILE A 409 19.31 -2.56 -2.58
N ALA A 410 18.88 -3.83 -2.70
CA ALA A 410 17.90 -4.24 -3.70
C ALA A 410 16.55 -3.53 -3.50
N ALA A 411 16.06 -3.41 -2.25
CA ALA A 411 14.80 -2.72 -1.95
C ALA A 411 14.81 -1.27 -2.43
N VAL A 412 15.91 -0.54 -2.22
CA VAL A 412 16.04 0.84 -2.70
C VAL A 412 16.18 0.89 -4.22
N GLN A 413 17.08 0.11 -4.80
CA GLN A 413 17.37 0.16 -6.24
C GLN A 413 16.18 -0.30 -7.08
N LEU A 414 15.54 -1.42 -6.68
CA LEU A 414 14.41 -1.96 -7.40
C LEU A 414 13.17 -1.07 -7.24
N SER A 415 12.90 -0.55 -6.04
CA SER A 415 11.77 0.36 -5.85
C SER A 415 11.98 1.68 -6.59
N HIS A 416 13.19 2.24 -6.58
CA HIS A 416 13.50 3.46 -7.32
C HIS A 416 13.30 3.28 -8.83
N ARG A 417 13.68 2.11 -9.36
CA ARG A 417 13.61 1.79 -10.79
C ARG A 417 12.21 1.38 -11.23
N TYR A 418 11.51 0.55 -10.45
CA TYR A 418 10.31 -0.16 -10.89
C TYR A 418 9.00 0.39 -10.29
N ILE A 419 9.06 1.14 -9.18
CA ILE A 419 7.90 1.71 -8.51
C ILE A 419 7.95 3.22 -8.65
N SER A 420 7.24 3.76 -9.64
CA SER A 420 7.28 5.19 -9.99
C SER A 420 6.15 6.03 -9.39
N ASP A 421 5.14 5.40 -8.81
CA ASP A 421 3.97 6.05 -8.22
C ASP A 421 4.10 6.30 -6.71
N ARG A 422 5.22 5.88 -6.11
CA ARG A 422 5.57 6.08 -4.70
C ARG A 422 6.99 6.64 -4.57
N PHE A 423 7.31 7.22 -3.41
CA PHE A 423 8.56 7.90 -3.14
C PHE A 423 9.43 7.16 -2.11
N LEU A 424 10.74 7.32 -2.22
CA LEU A 424 11.68 6.88 -1.20
C LEU A 424 11.55 7.78 0.06
N PRO A 425 11.83 7.27 1.28
CA PRO A 425 12.25 5.89 1.57
C PRO A 425 11.09 4.90 1.72
N ASP A 426 9.86 5.37 1.79
CA ASP A 426 8.65 4.61 2.16
C ASP A 426 8.47 3.35 1.31
N LYS A 427 8.51 3.48 -0.03
CA LYS A 427 8.38 2.32 -0.94
C LYS A 427 9.45 1.23 -0.72
N ALA A 428 10.66 1.60 -0.31
CA ALA A 428 11.72 0.64 -0.04
C ALA A 428 11.57 0.01 1.35
N ILE A 429 11.06 0.76 2.32
CA ILE A 429 10.70 0.25 3.66
C ILE A 429 9.57 -0.76 3.54
N ASP A 430 8.52 -0.44 2.78
CA ASP A 430 7.39 -1.34 2.54
C ASP A 430 7.83 -2.66 1.88
N LEU A 431 8.76 -2.62 0.92
CA LEU A 431 9.30 -3.84 0.30
C LEU A 431 10.06 -4.69 1.31
N MET A 432 10.87 -4.07 2.15
CA MET A 432 11.62 -4.75 3.21
C MET A 432 10.66 -5.37 4.23
N ASP A 433 9.63 -4.64 4.63
CA ASP A 433 8.60 -5.07 5.58
C ASP A 433 7.80 -6.27 5.04
N GLU A 434 7.31 -6.17 3.79
CA GLU A 434 6.55 -7.26 3.16
C GLU A 434 7.39 -8.50 2.92
N ALA A 435 8.65 -8.36 2.48
CA ALA A 435 9.55 -9.50 2.30
C ALA A 435 9.85 -10.20 3.64
N ALA A 436 10.08 -9.41 4.71
CA ALA A 436 10.28 -9.94 6.04
C ALA A 436 9.02 -10.61 6.61
N ALA A 437 7.84 -10.03 6.36
CA ALA A 437 6.54 -10.61 6.74
C ALA A 437 6.27 -11.93 5.99
N LYS A 438 6.57 -11.99 4.68
CA LYS A 438 6.47 -13.20 3.86
C LYS A 438 7.33 -14.31 4.42
N LEU A 439 8.62 -14.02 4.67
CA LEU A 439 9.57 -14.99 5.19
C LEU A 439 9.16 -15.49 6.58
N ARG A 440 8.66 -14.61 7.46
CA ARG A 440 8.10 -15.01 8.76
C ARG A 440 6.93 -15.96 8.58
N MET A 441 6.01 -15.68 7.66
CA MET A 441 4.86 -16.53 7.39
C MET A 441 5.30 -17.90 6.85
N GLU A 442 6.27 -17.95 5.94
CA GLU A 442 6.83 -19.18 5.40
C GLU A 442 7.51 -20.01 6.50
N ARG A 443 8.22 -19.38 7.43
CA ARG A 443 8.83 -20.04 8.58
C ARG A 443 7.82 -20.60 9.57
N ASP A 444 6.76 -19.87 9.84
CA ASP A 444 5.72 -20.25 10.81
C ASP A 444 4.72 -21.28 10.20
N SER A 445 4.65 -21.37 8.88
CA SER A 445 3.84 -22.31 8.09
C SER A 445 4.58 -23.61 7.81
N GLN A 446 3.85 -24.65 7.39
CA GLN A 446 4.47 -25.87 6.87
C GLN A 446 5.13 -25.55 5.50
N PRO A 447 6.33 -26.10 5.22
CA PRO A 447 6.96 -25.98 3.91
C PRO A 447 6.04 -26.47 2.79
N GLU A 448 6.11 -25.84 1.61
CA GLU A 448 5.28 -26.17 0.46
C GLU A 448 5.36 -27.65 0.06
N GLU A 449 6.57 -28.20 0.09
CA GLU A 449 6.82 -29.61 -0.20
C GLU A 449 6.10 -30.54 0.80
N LEU A 450 6.08 -30.19 2.09
CA LEU A 450 5.38 -30.97 3.11
C LEU A 450 3.87 -30.88 2.94
N ASP A 451 3.36 -29.69 2.56
CA ASP A 451 1.94 -29.49 2.30
C ASP A 451 1.48 -30.25 1.04
N GLU A 452 2.29 -30.29 -0.03
CA GLU A 452 2.04 -31.10 -1.22
C GLU A 452 1.97 -32.59 -0.90
N ILE A 453 2.96 -33.11 -0.16
CA ILE A 453 2.96 -34.52 0.26
C ILE A 453 1.69 -34.82 1.10
N THR A 454 1.37 -33.96 2.04
CA THR A 454 0.18 -34.13 2.91
C THR A 454 -1.13 -34.08 2.10
N ARG A 455 -1.24 -33.19 1.11
CA ARG A 455 -2.40 -33.15 0.20
C ARG A 455 -2.50 -34.40 -0.67
N ARG A 456 -1.36 -34.84 -1.23
CA ARG A 456 -1.34 -36.07 -2.05
C ARG A 456 -1.72 -37.30 -1.24
N LEU A 457 -1.17 -37.43 -0.02
CA LEU A 457 -1.57 -38.51 0.91
C LEU A 457 -3.09 -38.51 1.17
N ARG A 458 -3.64 -37.36 1.49
CA ARG A 458 -5.09 -37.24 1.73
C ARG A 458 -5.94 -37.62 0.49
N GLN A 459 -5.47 -37.25 -0.71
CA GLN A 459 -6.12 -37.65 -1.96
C GLN A 459 -6.09 -39.17 -2.16
N LEU A 460 -4.93 -39.80 -1.98
CA LEU A 460 -4.76 -41.25 -2.12
C LEU A 460 -5.54 -42.03 -1.05
N GLU A 461 -5.63 -41.53 0.16
CA GLU A 461 -6.46 -42.10 1.21
C GLU A 461 -7.94 -42.10 0.85
N ILE A 462 -8.43 -40.99 0.27
CA ILE A 462 -9.83 -40.89 -0.22
C ILE A 462 -10.04 -41.90 -1.37
N GLU A 463 -9.10 -41.99 -2.30
CA GLU A 463 -9.16 -42.94 -3.41
C GLU A 463 -9.13 -44.40 -2.91
N ARG A 464 -8.27 -44.69 -1.95
CA ARG A 464 -8.20 -46.02 -1.31
C ARG A 464 -9.54 -46.41 -0.67
N GLU A 465 -10.21 -45.48 0.04
CA GLU A 465 -11.52 -45.76 0.63
C GLU A 465 -12.64 -45.95 -0.41
N ALA A 466 -12.51 -45.28 -1.56
CA ALA A 466 -13.43 -45.48 -2.68
C ALA A 466 -13.23 -46.87 -3.33
N ILE A 467 -11.99 -47.27 -3.61
CA ILE A 467 -11.65 -48.54 -4.27
C ILE A 467 -11.90 -49.72 -3.35
N LYS A 468 -11.76 -49.59 -2.05
CA LYS A 468 -12.20 -50.64 -1.08
C LYS A 468 -13.65 -51.07 -1.28
N ARG A 469 -14.51 -50.18 -1.75
CA ARG A 469 -15.93 -50.49 -2.00
C ARG A 469 -16.15 -51.25 -3.32
N GLU A 470 -15.18 -51.12 -4.24
CA GLU A 470 -15.22 -51.78 -5.57
C GLU A 470 -14.55 -53.15 -5.61
N ASN A 471 -13.85 -53.57 -4.50
CA ASN A 471 -13.14 -54.83 -4.32
C ASN A 471 -12.01 -55.11 -5.36
N ASP A 472 -11.38 -54.04 -5.89
CA ASP A 472 -10.21 -54.20 -6.77
C ASP A 472 -8.93 -54.34 -5.91
N THR A 473 -8.51 -55.58 -5.68
CA THR A 473 -7.39 -55.95 -4.82
C THR A 473 -6.04 -55.46 -5.40
N GLN A 474 -5.92 -55.44 -6.74
CA GLN A 474 -4.63 -55.09 -7.39
C GLN A 474 -4.37 -53.57 -7.26
N LYS A 475 -5.33 -52.75 -7.51
CA LYS A 475 -5.27 -51.28 -7.30
C LYS A 475 -5.13 -50.92 -5.83
N LEU A 476 -5.74 -51.66 -4.92
CA LEU A 476 -5.58 -51.45 -3.47
C LEU A 476 -4.14 -51.68 -3.02
N ASP A 477 -3.45 -52.69 -3.53
CA ASP A 477 -2.08 -52.98 -3.18
C ASP A 477 -1.09 -51.94 -3.73
N GLU A 478 -1.33 -51.42 -4.93
CA GLU A 478 -0.58 -50.31 -5.53
C GLU A 478 -0.73 -49.03 -4.70
N LEU A 479 -1.96 -48.65 -4.38
CA LEU A 479 -2.24 -47.47 -3.57
C LEU A 479 -1.66 -47.56 -2.16
N ASN A 480 -1.74 -48.74 -1.51
CA ASN A 480 -1.15 -48.92 -0.20
C ASN A 480 0.38 -48.79 -0.20
N ARG A 481 1.07 -49.21 -1.28
CA ARG A 481 2.52 -48.97 -1.44
C ARG A 481 2.82 -47.46 -1.62
N GLU A 482 2.11 -46.76 -2.49
CA GLU A 482 2.31 -45.34 -2.73
C GLU A 482 2.03 -44.53 -1.46
N ILE A 483 0.99 -44.86 -0.72
CA ILE A 483 0.66 -44.26 0.57
C ILE A 483 1.80 -44.51 1.59
N ALA A 484 2.28 -45.73 1.73
CA ALA A 484 3.32 -46.05 2.69
C ALA A 484 4.66 -45.34 2.37
N GLU A 485 5.02 -45.22 1.09
CA GLU A 485 6.21 -44.46 0.66
C GLU A 485 6.06 -42.97 0.96
N LEU A 486 4.88 -42.37 0.70
CA LEU A 486 4.61 -40.96 0.98
C LEU A 486 4.50 -40.68 2.48
N GLU A 487 3.93 -41.57 3.29
CA GLU A 487 3.90 -41.47 4.76
C GLU A 487 5.32 -41.48 5.35
N GLU A 488 6.20 -42.35 4.85
CA GLU A 488 7.61 -42.36 5.28
C GLU A 488 8.34 -41.08 4.91
N ARG A 489 8.11 -40.59 3.69
CA ARG A 489 8.67 -39.28 3.24
C ARG A 489 8.12 -38.15 4.08
N GLU A 490 6.80 -38.08 4.30
CA GLU A 490 6.16 -37.05 5.13
C GLU A 490 6.74 -37.02 6.54
N LYS A 491 6.89 -38.19 7.15
CA LYS A 491 7.43 -38.32 8.51
C LYS A 491 8.90 -37.85 8.59
N ASN A 492 9.71 -38.17 7.58
CA ASN A 492 11.11 -37.73 7.52
C ASN A 492 11.23 -36.22 7.32
N PHE A 493 10.42 -35.64 6.41
CA PHE A 493 10.37 -34.20 6.17
C PHE A 493 9.87 -33.44 7.39
N ARG A 494 8.82 -33.94 8.04
CA ARG A 494 8.26 -33.34 9.27
C ARG A 494 9.26 -33.34 10.42
N ALA A 495 9.96 -34.44 10.64
CA ALA A 495 10.98 -34.52 11.68
C ALA A 495 12.17 -33.57 11.43
N LYS A 496 12.59 -33.41 10.19
CA LYS A 496 13.64 -32.45 9.80
C LYS A 496 13.15 -31.02 10.04
N TRP A 497 11.96 -30.68 9.59
CA TRP A 497 11.33 -29.36 9.77
C TRP A 497 11.14 -28.99 11.23
N GLU A 498 10.55 -29.87 12.04
CA GLU A 498 10.38 -29.66 13.49
C GLU A 498 11.72 -29.47 14.21
N GLY A 499 12.74 -30.22 13.82
CA GLY A 499 14.07 -30.08 14.36
C GLY A 499 14.79 -28.76 13.99
N GLU A 500 14.56 -28.22 12.78
CA GLU A 500 15.05 -26.90 12.39
C GLU A 500 14.26 -25.80 13.14
N LYS A 501 12.94 -25.95 13.24
CA LYS A 501 12.05 -25.00 13.94
C LYS A 501 12.38 -24.86 15.42
N GLU A 502 12.72 -25.95 16.10
CA GLU A 502 13.11 -25.93 17.52
C GLU A 502 14.40 -25.13 17.75
N VAL A 503 15.42 -25.32 16.90
CA VAL A 503 16.69 -24.57 17.02
C VAL A 503 16.47 -23.09 16.70
N LEU A 504 15.63 -22.77 15.72
CA LEU A 504 15.28 -21.40 15.39
C LEU A 504 14.51 -20.70 16.53
N ALA A 505 13.60 -21.41 17.20
CA ALA A 505 12.88 -20.89 18.34
C ALA A 505 13.84 -20.56 19.52
N GLN A 506 14.88 -21.38 19.73
CA GLN A 506 15.89 -21.12 20.75
C GLN A 506 16.72 -19.86 20.39
N ILE A 507 17.21 -19.75 19.16
CA ILE A 507 17.94 -18.55 18.69
C ILE A 507 17.09 -17.29 18.89
N GLN A 508 15.80 -17.36 18.63
CA GLN A 508 14.89 -16.26 18.79
C GLN A 508 14.70 -15.85 20.27
N GLN A 509 14.53 -16.82 21.13
CA GLN A 509 14.41 -16.57 22.57
C GLN A 509 15.66 -15.89 23.13
N ASP A 510 16.84 -16.35 22.69
CA ASP A 510 18.13 -15.78 23.12
C ASP A 510 18.30 -14.34 22.60
N LYS A 511 17.86 -14.04 21.38
CA LYS A 511 17.83 -12.66 20.83
C LYS A 511 16.88 -11.74 21.59
N GLU A 512 15.69 -12.20 21.96
CA GLU A 512 14.74 -11.42 22.75
C GLU A 512 15.30 -11.07 24.14
N GLN A 513 15.98 -12.04 24.78
CA GLN A 513 16.65 -11.79 26.05
C GLN A 513 17.81 -10.81 25.91
N MET A 514 18.57 -10.88 24.81
CA MET A 514 19.66 -9.97 24.52
C MET A 514 19.16 -8.53 24.36
N GLU A 515 18.03 -8.34 23.72
CA GLU A 515 17.42 -7.00 23.57
C GLU A 515 16.92 -6.42 24.90
N GLN A 516 16.26 -7.25 25.71
CA GLN A 516 15.84 -6.84 27.05
C GLN A 516 17.05 -6.41 27.92
N LEU A 517 18.13 -7.16 27.84
CA LEU A 517 19.36 -6.83 28.57
C LEU A 517 20.07 -5.58 28.01
N LYS A 518 20.05 -5.33 26.70
CA LYS A 518 20.54 -4.07 26.11
C LYS A 518 19.77 -2.87 26.65
N PHE A 519 18.43 -2.97 26.66
CA PHE A 519 17.56 -1.93 27.21
C PHE A 519 17.79 -1.70 28.70
N GLU A 520 17.99 -2.78 29.48
CA GLU A 520 18.32 -2.69 30.90
C GLU A 520 19.69 -2.02 31.13
N ALA A 521 20.67 -2.33 30.29
CA ALA A 521 22.00 -1.70 30.34
C ALA A 521 21.95 -0.20 30.04
N GLU A 522 21.18 0.22 29.02
CA GLU A 522 20.98 1.64 28.73
C GLU A 522 20.26 2.40 29.85
N ARG A 523 19.30 1.73 30.50
CA ARG A 523 18.62 2.30 31.65
C ARG A 523 19.57 2.45 32.84
N ALA A 524 20.35 1.42 33.17
CA ALA A 524 21.35 1.46 34.22
C ALA A 524 22.44 2.51 33.94
N GLU A 525 22.83 2.70 32.68
CA GLU A 525 23.79 3.74 32.28
C GLU A 525 23.24 5.16 32.54
N ARG A 526 21.95 5.39 32.23
CA ARG A 526 21.27 6.66 32.55
C ARG A 526 21.12 6.91 34.08
N GLU A 527 20.97 5.86 34.88
CA GLU A 527 20.89 5.90 36.32
C GLU A 527 22.28 5.98 36.99
N GLY A 528 23.37 5.82 36.20
CA GLY A 528 24.75 5.92 36.69
C GLY A 528 25.27 4.65 37.35
N ASP A 529 24.58 3.53 37.22
CA ASP A 529 24.99 2.21 37.74
C ASP A 529 25.93 1.48 36.76
N TYR A 530 27.17 1.94 36.69
CA TYR A 530 28.19 1.37 35.80
C TYR A 530 28.57 -0.08 36.17
N GLY A 531 28.35 -0.50 37.43
CA GLY A 531 28.61 -1.86 37.86
C GLY A 531 27.66 -2.85 37.16
N ARG A 532 26.39 -2.50 37.13
CA ARG A 532 25.33 -3.28 36.45
C ARG A 532 25.50 -3.26 34.94
N VAL A 533 25.89 -2.12 34.36
CA VAL A 533 26.22 -2.01 32.93
C VAL A 533 27.36 -2.98 32.55
N ALA A 534 28.44 -3.05 33.35
CA ALA A 534 29.54 -3.94 33.08
C ALA A 534 29.14 -5.43 33.21
N GLU A 535 28.35 -5.81 34.21
CA GLU A 535 27.83 -7.16 34.38
C GLU A 535 27.00 -7.58 33.15
N ILE A 536 26.11 -6.72 32.67
CA ILE A 536 25.25 -7.00 31.52
C ILE A 536 26.08 -7.08 30.26
N ARG A 537 26.87 -6.06 29.94
CA ARG A 537 27.62 -5.98 28.65
C ARG A 537 28.72 -7.04 28.52
N TYR A 538 29.48 -7.28 29.56
CA TYR A 538 30.64 -8.19 29.50
C TYR A 538 30.34 -9.60 30.01
N GLY A 539 29.25 -9.79 30.74
CA GLY A 539 28.83 -11.09 31.24
C GLY A 539 27.67 -11.68 30.42
N LYS A 540 26.46 -11.21 30.67
CA LYS A 540 25.23 -11.81 30.15
C LYS A 540 25.07 -11.71 28.63
N LEU A 541 25.36 -10.53 28.04
CA LEU A 541 25.25 -10.34 26.56
C LEU A 541 26.25 -11.23 25.83
N LYS A 542 27.48 -11.32 26.33
CA LYS A 542 28.51 -12.16 25.72
C LYS A 542 28.14 -13.66 25.76
N GLN A 543 27.56 -14.11 26.86
CA GLN A 543 27.09 -15.49 26.98
C GLN A 543 25.98 -15.79 25.97
N LEU A 544 24.99 -14.92 25.84
CA LEU A 544 23.92 -15.08 24.84
C LEU A 544 24.44 -15.02 23.39
N GLU A 545 25.43 -14.18 23.11
CA GLU A 545 26.09 -14.16 21.79
C GLU A 545 26.77 -15.49 21.46
N ASP A 546 27.45 -16.11 22.44
CA ASP A 546 28.08 -17.41 22.26
C ASP A 546 27.07 -18.54 22.12
N ASP A 547 25.96 -18.50 22.87
CA ASP A 547 24.84 -19.45 22.77
C ASP A 547 24.15 -19.36 21.40
N ILE A 548 23.87 -18.14 20.91
CA ILE A 548 23.32 -17.89 19.57
C ILE A 548 24.25 -18.46 18.50
N ARG A 549 25.55 -18.22 18.60
CA ARG A 549 26.54 -18.74 17.65
C ARG A 549 26.56 -20.27 17.64
N ALA A 550 26.51 -20.91 18.81
CA ALA A 550 26.48 -22.37 18.92
C ALA A 550 25.18 -22.94 18.32
N CYS A 551 24.04 -22.28 18.50
CA CYS A 551 22.78 -22.68 17.90
C CYS A 551 22.78 -22.49 16.37
N GLN A 552 23.38 -21.41 15.86
CA GLN A 552 23.56 -21.19 14.41
C GLN A 552 24.45 -22.26 13.78
N GLU A 553 25.53 -22.65 14.44
CA GLU A 553 26.38 -23.79 13.95
C GLU A 553 25.63 -25.13 13.95
N LYS A 554 24.81 -25.38 14.97
CA LYS A 554 23.93 -26.58 15.03
C LYS A 554 22.94 -26.59 13.87
N LEU A 555 22.32 -25.42 13.57
CA LEU A 555 21.36 -25.27 12.48
C LEU A 555 22.04 -25.51 11.14
N ARG A 556 23.18 -24.86 10.89
CA ARG A 556 23.97 -25.03 9.66
C ARG A 556 24.39 -26.48 9.41
N ASN A 557 24.77 -27.21 10.47
CA ASN A 557 25.13 -28.62 10.37
C ASN A 557 23.91 -29.53 10.11
N ARG A 558 22.69 -29.13 10.52
CA ARG A 558 21.45 -29.89 10.26
C ARG A 558 20.91 -29.61 8.87
N GLN A 559 21.00 -28.37 8.37
CA GLN A 559 20.48 -27.96 7.06
C GLN A 559 21.23 -28.60 5.88
N GLY A 560 22.54 -28.84 5.98
CA GLY A 560 23.32 -29.41 4.91
C GLY A 560 23.27 -28.57 3.61
N ALA A 561 23.05 -29.23 2.47
CA ALA A 561 22.93 -28.57 1.17
C ALA A 561 21.51 -28.03 0.87
N GLU A 562 20.48 -28.48 1.61
CA GLU A 562 19.07 -28.12 1.40
C GLU A 562 18.46 -27.65 2.71
N ALA A 563 18.46 -26.35 2.92
CA ALA A 563 17.77 -25.73 4.04
C ALA A 563 16.25 -25.72 3.77
N MET A 564 15.44 -26.26 4.70
CA MET A 564 13.98 -26.25 4.58
C MET A 564 13.38 -24.92 5.02
N ILE A 565 14.03 -24.19 5.92
CA ILE A 565 13.58 -22.92 6.44
C ILE A 565 14.62 -21.86 6.10
N LYS A 566 14.22 -20.86 5.34
CA LYS A 566 15.05 -19.66 5.11
C LYS A 566 15.04 -18.79 6.37
N GLU A 567 16.20 -18.26 6.74
CA GLU A 567 16.35 -17.38 7.91
C GLU A 567 16.55 -15.91 7.55
N GLU A 568 16.97 -15.65 6.34
CA GLU A 568 17.42 -14.35 5.90
C GLU A 568 16.64 -13.88 4.69
N VAL A 569 16.21 -12.63 4.73
CA VAL A 569 15.66 -11.94 3.57
C VAL A 569 16.81 -11.57 2.64
N THR A 570 16.73 -12.02 1.41
CA THR A 570 17.72 -11.80 0.36
C THR A 570 17.25 -10.80 -0.69
N ALA A 571 18.13 -10.40 -1.60
CA ALA A 571 17.77 -9.57 -2.74
C ALA A 571 16.70 -10.23 -3.64
N ASP A 572 16.70 -11.57 -3.74
CA ASP A 572 15.71 -12.31 -4.52
C ASP A 572 14.32 -12.23 -3.90
N ASP A 573 14.20 -12.29 -2.56
CA ASP A 573 12.93 -12.15 -1.86
C ASP A 573 12.32 -10.74 -2.09
N ILE A 574 13.17 -9.71 -2.08
CA ILE A 574 12.76 -8.34 -2.45
C ILE A 574 12.30 -8.28 -3.90
N ALA A 575 13.04 -8.91 -4.81
CA ALA A 575 12.69 -8.95 -6.22
C ALA A 575 11.35 -9.66 -6.47
N ASP A 576 11.03 -10.70 -5.69
CA ASP A 576 9.73 -11.39 -5.71
C ASP A 576 8.58 -10.47 -5.28
N VAL A 577 8.79 -9.66 -4.25
CA VAL A 577 7.78 -8.68 -3.81
C VAL A 577 7.58 -7.61 -4.88
N VAL A 578 8.66 -7.06 -5.44
CA VAL A 578 8.59 -6.10 -6.54
C VAL A 578 7.87 -6.70 -7.75
N ALA A 579 8.15 -7.97 -8.08
CA ALA A 579 7.49 -8.67 -9.17
C ALA A 579 5.97 -8.78 -8.95
N ARG A 580 5.53 -9.04 -7.72
CA ARG A 580 4.11 -9.07 -7.36
C ARG A 580 3.44 -7.71 -7.49
N TRP A 581 4.09 -6.65 -7.02
CA TRP A 581 3.51 -5.30 -7.05
C TRP A 581 3.41 -4.73 -8.47
N THR A 582 4.44 -5.00 -9.27
CA THR A 582 4.58 -4.40 -10.61
C THR A 582 4.11 -5.30 -11.74
N GLY A 583 3.95 -6.61 -11.47
CA GLY A 583 3.72 -7.62 -12.50
C GLY A 583 4.95 -7.95 -13.36
N ILE A 584 6.14 -7.44 -12.98
CA ILE A 584 7.40 -7.61 -13.73
C ILE A 584 8.16 -8.80 -13.13
N PRO A 585 8.58 -9.81 -13.91
CA PRO A 585 9.30 -10.96 -13.38
C PRO A 585 10.76 -10.62 -13.02
N VAL A 586 10.95 -9.75 -12.02
CA VAL A 586 12.26 -9.18 -11.62
C VAL A 586 13.24 -10.27 -11.18
N THR A 587 12.77 -11.31 -10.49
CA THR A 587 13.59 -12.42 -10.00
C THR A 587 14.29 -13.18 -11.11
N ARG A 588 13.61 -13.40 -12.23
CA ARG A 588 14.20 -14.02 -13.42
C ARG A 588 15.18 -13.10 -14.15
N MET A 589 15.05 -11.79 -13.93
CA MET A 589 15.89 -10.79 -14.57
C MET A 589 17.27 -10.65 -13.91
N LEU A 590 17.44 -10.95 -12.62
CA LEU A 590 18.69 -10.73 -11.89
C LEU A 590 19.77 -11.79 -12.16
N GLN A 591 19.41 -13.06 -12.27
CA GLN A 591 20.40 -14.16 -12.37
C GLN A 591 20.79 -14.56 -13.79
N SER A 592 19.90 -14.38 -14.77
CA SER A 592 20.16 -14.81 -16.16
C SER A 592 20.31 -13.66 -17.16
N GLU A 593 20.20 -12.41 -16.71
CA GLU A 593 20.14 -11.24 -17.62
C GLU A 593 21.40 -11.07 -18.48
N ARG A 594 22.58 -11.25 -17.90
CA ARG A 594 23.83 -11.06 -18.68
C ARG A 594 23.96 -12.06 -19.82
N GLU A 595 23.72 -13.35 -19.55
CA GLU A 595 23.79 -14.40 -20.56
C GLU A 595 22.64 -14.29 -21.58
N LYS A 596 21.42 -14.05 -21.11
CA LYS A 596 20.26 -13.86 -22.00
C LYS A 596 20.44 -12.66 -22.92
N LEU A 597 20.87 -11.51 -22.41
CA LEU A 597 21.09 -10.33 -23.22
C LEU A 597 22.20 -10.50 -24.27
N LEU A 598 23.17 -11.35 -24.00
CA LEU A 598 24.19 -11.73 -25.00
C LEU A 598 23.61 -12.58 -26.13
N HIS A 599 22.56 -13.38 -25.85
CA HIS A 599 21.90 -14.26 -26.81
C HIS A 599 20.55 -13.73 -27.33
N LEU A 600 20.24 -12.46 -27.08
CA LEU A 600 18.96 -11.85 -27.42
C LEU A 600 18.62 -11.97 -28.90
N GLU A 601 19.60 -11.78 -29.82
CA GLU A 601 19.34 -11.92 -31.25
C GLU A 601 18.94 -13.36 -31.60
N ALA A 602 19.63 -14.35 -31.07
CA ALA A 602 19.32 -15.74 -31.34
C ALA A 602 17.91 -16.15 -30.88
N GLU A 603 17.47 -15.62 -29.74
CA GLU A 603 16.13 -15.88 -29.23
C GLU A 603 15.05 -15.16 -30.05
N LEU A 604 15.29 -13.92 -30.48
CA LEU A 604 14.37 -13.21 -31.36
C LEU A 604 14.23 -13.89 -32.72
N HIS A 605 15.32 -14.45 -33.26
CA HIS A 605 15.31 -15.23 -34.48
C HIS A 605 14.50 -16.53 -34.41
N ARG A 606 14.25 -17.08 -33.24
CA ARG A 606 13.33 -18.23 -33.07
C ARG A 606 11.89 -17.91 -33.48
N ARG A 607 11.48 -16.64 -33.39
CA ARG A 607 10.13 -16.20 -33.76
C ARG A 607 10.09 -15.35 -35.03
N VAL A 608 11.15 -14.57 -35.28
CA VAL A 608 11.22 -13.63 -36.42
C VAL A 608 12.29 -14.13 -37.39
N VAL A 609 11.86 -14.49 -38.57
CA VAL A 609 12.74 -15.02 -39.63
C VAL A 609 13.30 -13.86 -40.45
N GLY A 610 14.63 -13.85 -40.65
CA GLY A 610 15.33 -12.75 -41.31
C GLY A 610 15.32 -11.48 -40.46
N GLN A 611 15.43 -10.32 -41.10
CA GLN A 611 15.33 -8.99 -40.45
C GLN A 611 16.52 -8.73 -39.50
N ASP A 612 17.72 -9.18 -39.86
CA ASP A 612 18.90 -9.20 -38.99
C ASP A 612 19.25 -7.77 -38.50
N GLU A 613 19.13 -6.75 -39.37
CA GLU A 613 19.39 -5.35 -39.01
C GLU A 613 18.41 -4.86 -37.91
N ALA A 614 17.13 -5.23 -38.03
CA ALA A 614 16.12 -4.83 -37.05
C ALA A 614 16.36 -5.49 -35.69
N ILE A 615 16.67 -6.76 -35.69
CA ILE A 615 16.93 -7.54 -34.49
C ILE A 615 18.19 -7.02 -33.79
N ALA A 616 19.28 -6.78 -34.54
CA ALA A 616 20.52 -6.26 -33.99
C ALA A 616 20.34 -4.87 -33.37
N ALA A 617 19.69 -3.93 -34.10
CA ALA A 617 19.46 -2.57 -33.61
C ALA A 617 18.64 -2.55 -32.31
N VAL A 618 17.59 -3.37 -32.23
CA VAL A 618 16.75 -3.49 -31.02
C VAL A 618 17.55 -4.13 -29.88
N ALA A 619 18.31 -5.19 -30.15
CA ALA A 619 19.15 -5.86 -29.16
C ALA A 619 20.20 -4.92 -28.57
N ASP A 620 20.86 -4.13 -29.42
CA ASP A 620 21.87 -3.16 -28.97
C ASP A 620 21.28 -2.03 -28.13
N ALA A 621 20.09 -1.54 -28.44
CA ALA A 621 19.41 -0.53 -27.63
C ALA A 621 19.07 -1.08 -26.23
N VAL A 622 18.54 -2.31 -26.17
CA VAL A 622 18.27 -2.99 -24.91
C VAL A 622 19.55 -3.18 -24.10
N ARG A 623 20.63 -3.63 -24.73
CA ARG A 623 21.94 -3.78 -24.07
C ARG A 623 22.48 -2.47 -23.53
N ARG A 624 22.44 -1.39 -24.32
CA ARG A 624 22.88 -0.05 -23.88
C ARG A 624 22.09 0.44 -22.65
N SER A 625 20.77 0.28 -22.68
CA SER A 625 19.91 0.65 -21.57
C SER A 625 20.24 -0.17 -20.30
N ARG A 626 20.42 -1.48 -20.45
CA ARG A 626 20.74 -2.37 -19.33
C ARG A 626 22.14 -2.17 -18.76
N ALA A 627 23.08 -1.78 -19.60
CA ALA A 627 24.42 -1.42 -19.17
C ALA A 627 24.52 -0.04 -18.49
N GLY A 628 23.41 0.72 -18.43
CA GLY A 628 23.40 2.07 -17.86
C GLY A 628 24.11 3.12 -18.73
N LEU A 629 24.31 2.84 -20.02
CA LEU A 629 25.01 3.70 -20.97
C LEU A 629 24.05 4.63 -21.74
N GLN A 630 22.78 4.60 -21.44
CA GLN A 630 21.75 5.42 -22.06
C GLN A 630 21.38 6.60 -21.16
N ASP A 631 20.88 7.69 -21.76
CA ASP A 631 20.31 8.82 -21.00
C ASP A 631 19.14 8.35 -20.12
N PRO A 632 19.23 8.48 -18.79
CA PRO A 632 18.21 8.02 -17.86
C PRO A 632 16.86 8.75 -18.01
N LYS A 633 16.81 9.80 -18.81
CA LYS A 633 15.58 10.54 -19.08
C LYS A 633 14.78 9.99 -20.25
N ARG A 634 15.37 9.18 -21.13
CA ARG A 634 14.75 8.69 -22.38
C ARG A 634 14.16 7.26 -22.21
N PRO A 635 13.20 6.84 -23.07
CA PRO A 635 12.77 5.45 -23.16
C PRO A 635 13.92 4.48 -23.43
N ILE A 636 13.75 3.18 -23.13
CA ILE A 636 14.76 2.13 -23.40
C ILE A 636 15.21 2.13 -24.87
N GLY A 637 14.30 2.36 -25.79
CA GLY A 637 14.57 2.49 -27.21
C GLY A 637 13.36 3.04 -27.96
N SER A 638 13.62 3.71 -29.06
CA SER A 638 12.60 4.29 -29.93
C SER A 638 12.94 3.99 -31.39
N PHE A 639 12.02 3.31 -32.09
CA PHE A 639 12.28 2.78 -33.44
C PHE A 639 11.16 3.12 -34.40
N ILE A 640 11.50 3.36 -35.67
CA ILE A 640 10.55 3.36 -36.79
C ILE A 640 10.86 2.15 -37.69
N PHE A 641 9.89 1.26 -37.82
CA PHE A 641 9.96 0.09 -38.71
C PHE A 641 9.25 0.38 -40.03
N LEU A 642 10.03 0.50 -41.10
CA LEU A 642 9.56 0.72 -42.44
C LEU A 642 9.49 -0.58 -43.22
N GLY A 643 8.53 -0.78 -44.11
CA GLY A 643 8.48 -1.95 -44.96
C GLY A 643 7.06 -2.37 -45.34
N THR A 644 6.97 -3.35 -46.24
CA THR A 644 5.69 -3.88 -46.71
C THR A 644 4.89 -4.58 -45.60
N THR A 645 3.62 -4.85 -45.87
CA THR A 645 2.78 -5.57 -44.92
C THR A 645 3.22 -7.04 -44.81
N GLY A 646 3.18 -7.63 -43.62
CA GLY A 646 3.44 -9.05 -43.39
C GLY A 646 4.90 -9.47 -43.34
N VAL A 647 5.86 -8.55 -43.25
CA VAL A 647 7.31 -8.82 -43.15
C VAL A 647 7.80 -9.07 -41.71
N GLY A 648 6.94 -8.98 -40.69
CA GLY A 648 7.31 -9.29 -39.32
C GLY A 648 7.43 -8.11 -38.37
N LYS A 649 7.12 -6.85 -38.77
CA LYS A 649 7.22 -5.65 -37.90
C LYS A 649 6.51 -5.81 -36.54
N THR A 650 5.25 -6.20 -36.55
CA THR A 650 4.47 -6.43 -35.32
C THR A 650 4.90 -7.69 -34.57
N GLU A 651 5.39 -8.72 -35.28
CA GLU A 651 5.87 -9.94 -34.66
C GLU A 651 7.16 -9.72 -33.90
N LEU A 652 8.07 -8.88 -34.40
CA LEU A 652 9.27 -8.47 -33.64
C LEU A 652 8.91 -7.73 -32.35
N ALA A 653 7.91 -6.84 -32.38
CA ALA A 653 7.41 -6.17 -31.18
C ALA A 653 6.85 -7.14 -30.14
N LYS A 654 6.09 -8.17 -30.60
CA LYS A 654 5.59 -9.24 -29.71
C LYS A 654 6.69 -10.13 -29.17
N ALA A 655 7.62 -10.56 -30.01
CA ALA A 655 8.76 -11.37 -29.60
C ALA A 655 9.62 -10.65 -28.56
N LEU A 656 9.78 -9.36 -28.73
CA LEU A 656 10.50 -8.50 -27.78
C LEU A 656 9.76 -8.38 -26.45
N ALA A 657 8.44 -8.20 -26.47
CA ALA A 657 7.62 -8.16 -25.24
C ALA A 657 7.67 -9.50 -24.49
N ASP A 658 7.52 -10.60 -25.20
CA ASP A 658 7.60 -11.95 -24.64
C ASP A 658 8.97 -12.22 -24.00
N TYR A 659 10.03 -11.86 -24.71
CA TYR A 659 11.38 -12.12 -24.23
C TYR A 659 11.78 -11.25 -23.03
N LEU A 660 11.49 -9.93 -23.09
CA LEU A 660 11.91 -9.00 -22.04
C LEU A 660 11.00 -9.05 -20.81
N PHE A 661 9.71 -9.30 -21.02
CA PHE A 661 8.70 -9.23 -19.97
C PHE A 661 8.01 -10.57 -19.68
N ASN A 662 8.41 -11.62 -20.39
CA ASN A 662 7.89 -13.00 -20.28
C ASN A 662 6.37 -13.11 -20.52
N ASP A 663 5.80 -12.13 -21.22
CA ASP A 663 4.40 -12.09 -21.62
C ASP A 663 4.23 -11.22 -22.88
N GLU A 664 3.71 -11.79 -23.96
CA GLU A 664 3.45 -11.04 -25.20
C GLU A 664 2.34 -9.98 -25.04
N ASN A 665 1.51 -10.10 -23.97
CA ASN A 665 0.52 -9.10 -23.62
C ASN A 665 1.10 -7.84 -22.94
N MET A 666 2.39 -7.84 -22.60
CA MET A 666 3.12 -6.64 -22.17
C MET A 666 3.46 -5.73 -23.36
N MET A 667 2.61 -5.75 -24.38
CA MET A 667 2.62 -4.85 -25.52
C MET A 667 1.31 -4.06 -25.58
N THR A 668 1.43 -2.73 -25.64
CA THR A 668 0.30 -1.82 -25.89
C THR A 668 0.31 -1.43 -27.37
N ARG A 669 -0.67 -1.89 -28.13
CA ARG A 669 -0.81 -1.52 -29.55
C ARG A 669 -1.84 -0.41 -29.71
N ILE A 670 -1.47 0.65 -30.41
CA ILE A 670 -2.31 1.79 -30.73
C ILE A 670 -2.28 1.97 -32.26
N ASP A 671 -3.42 1.81 -32.91
CA ASP A 671 -3.57 1.98 -34.36
C ASP A 671 -3.78 3.46 -34.67
N MET A 672 -2.82 4.06 -35.35
CA MET A 672 -2.86 5.49 -35.68
C MET A 672 -3.92 5.86 -36.72
N SER A 673 -4.51 4.89 -37.41
CA SER A 673 -5.66 5.13 -38.27
C SER A 673 -6.91 5.64 -37.54
N GLU A 674 -7.00 5.36 -36.20
CA GLU A 674 -8.04 5.89 -35.33
C GLU A 674 -7.76 7.33 -34.84
N TYR A 675 -6.56 7.86 -35.09
CA TYR A 675 -6.09 9.16 -34.55
C TYR A 675 -5.76 10.16 -35.67
N GLN A 676 -6.49 10.11 -36.77
CA GLN A 676 -6.34 11.02 -37.92
C GLN A 676 -6.90 12.41 -37.63
N GLU A 677 -7.91 12.50 -36.75
CA GLU A 677 -8.59 13.75 -36.42
C GLU A 677 -8.05 14.36 -35.13
N LYS A 678 -8.05 15.71 -35.04
CA LYS A 678 -7.56 16.43 -33.88
C LYS A 678 -8.27 16.02 -32.58
N PHE A 679 -9.56 15.77 -32.60
CA PHE A 679 -10.31 15.35 -31.43
C PHE A 679 -9.94 13.95 -30.93
N SER A 680 -9.52 13.06 -31.82
CA SER A 680 -9.08 11.71 -31.46
C SER A 680 -7.76 11.75 -30.67
N VAL A 681 -6.90 12.75 -30.90
CA VAL A 681 -5.62 12.89 -30.22
C VAL A 681 -5.79 13.07 -28.70
N SER A 682 -6.85 13.76 -28.28
CA SER A 682 -7.16 13.92 -26.86
C SER A 682 -7.44 12.60 -26.15
N ARG A 683 -7.85 11.55 -26.86
CA ARG A 683 -8.06 10.19 -26.30
C ARG A 683 -6.75 9.55 -25.86
N LEU A 684 -5.60 9.94 -26.40
CA LEU A 684 -4.28 9.42 -25.97
C LEU A 684 -3.88 9.91 -24.58
N VAL A 685 -4.17 11.19 -24.28
CA VAL A 685 -3.73 11.87 -23.04
C VAL A 685 -4.89 12.05 -22.06
N GLY A 686 -6.12 12.01 -22.55
CA GLY A 686 -7.37 12.24 -21.84
C GLY A 686 -8.08 13.51 -22.31
N ALA A 687 -9.39 13.57 -22.11
CA ALA A 687 -10.20 14.75 -22.49
C ALA A 687 -9.97 15.90 -21.50
N PRO A 688 -10.00 17.17 -21.96
CA PRO A 688 -9.92 18.34 -21.08
C PRO A 688 -11.08 18.39 -20.08
N PRO A 689 -10.92 19.11 -18.95
CA PRO A 689 -12.01 19.30 -17.97
C PRO A 689 -13.29 19.83 -18.62
N GLY A 690 -14.41 19.19 -18.32
CA GLY A 690 -15.73 19.58 -18.87
C GLY A 690 -16.15 18.91 -20.17
N TYR A 691 -15.30 18.06 -20.77
CA TYR A 691 -15.65 17.25 -21.94
C TYR A 691 -16.02 15.81 -21.53
N VAL A 692 -16.85 15.17 -22.37
CA VAL A 692 -17.21 13.74 -22.19
C VAL A 692 -15.96 12.88 -22.23
N GLY A 693 -15.80 11.95 -21.27
CA GLY A 693 -14.61 11.09 -21.16
C GLY A 693 -13.48 11.63 -20.28
N TYR A 694 -13.66 12.77 -19.60
CA TYR A 694 -12.65 13.32 -18.67
C TYR A 694 -12.29 12.35 -17.54
N GLU A 695 -13.24 11.58 -17.04
CA GLU A 695 -13.01 10.62 -15.95
C GLU A 695 -12.27 9.36 -16.37
N GLU A 696 -12.37 8.97 -17.64
CA GLU A 696 -11.81 7.71 -18.15
C GLU A 696 -10.27 7.71 -18.28
N GLY A 697 -9.65 8.91 -18.33
CA GLY A 697 -8.21 9.05 -18.57
C GLY A 697 -7.81 8.84 -20.03
N GLY A 698 -6.53 8.99 -20.35
CA GLY A 698 -6.01 8.79 -21.72
C GLY A 698 -5.64 7.34 -21.98
N GLN A 699 -5.93 6.85 -23.18
CA GLN A 699 -5.64 5.45 -23.55
C GLN A 699 -4.14 5.11 -23.45
N LEU A 700 -3.27 6.00 -23.95
CA LEU A 700 -1.83 5.80 -23.89
C LEU A 700 -1.31 5.98 -22.47
N THR A 701 -1.71 7.05 -21.79
CA THR A 701 -1.24 7.36 -20.43
C THR A 701 -1.71 6.31 -19.42
N GLU A 702 -2.96 5.85 -19.50
CA GLU A 702 -3.47 4.83 -18.60
C GLU A 702 -2.87 3.44 -18.89
N ALA A 703 -2.64 3.08 -20.16
CA ALA A 703 -2.00 1.83 -20.53
C ALA A 703 -0.57 1.74 -19.98
N VAL A 704 0.23 2.80 -20.16
CA VAL A 704 1.61 2.82 -19.65
C VAL A 704 1.65 2.96 -18.13
N ARG A 705 0.70 3.68 -17.51
CA ARG A 705 0.59 3.75 -16.06
C ARG A 705 0.35 2.36 -15.42
N ARG A 706 -0.49 1.54 -16.07
CA ARG A 706 -0.77 0.16 -15.62
C ARG A 706 0.35 -0.82 -15.96
N LYS A 707 1.06 -0.59 -17.08
CA LYS A 707 2.15 -1.42 -17.58
C LYS A 707 3.37 -0.56 -17.86
N PRO A 708 4.08 -0.06 -16.82
CA PRO A 708 5.21 0.85 -17.00
C PRO A 708 6.41 0.20 -17.69
N TYR A 709 6.43 -1.14 -17.72
CA TYR A 709 7.36 -1.97 -18.48
C TYR A 709 6.60 -2.64 -19.61
N SER A 710 6.67 -2.07 -20.79
CA SER A 710 5.94 -2.59 -21.94
C SER A 710 6.57 -2.13 -23.25
N VAL A 711 6.23 -2.83 -24.33
CA VAL A 711 6.44 -2.34 -25.68
C VAL A 711 5.21 -1.52 -26.08
N VAL A 712 5.41 -0.29 -26.46
CA VAL A 712 4.35 0.58 -27.00
C VAL A 712 4.50 0.62 -28.52
N LEU A 713 3.55 0.01 -29.21
CA LEU A 713 3.50 -0.09 -30.65
C LEU A 713 2.49 0.89 -31.24
N PHE A 714 2.97 1.89 -31.96
CA PHE A 714 2.16 2.78 -32.79
C PHE A 714 2.13 2.25 -34.21
N ASP A 715 1.00 1.70 -34.61
CA ASP A 715 0.85 1.09 -35.93
C ASP A 715 0.38 2.13 -36.94
N GLU A 716 0.95 2.11 -38.15
CA GLU A 716 0.65 3.04 -39.27
C GLU A 716 0.81 4.52 -38.90
N ILE A 717 2.01 4.88 -38.33
CA ILE A 717 2.31 6.23 -37.80
C ILE A 717 2.12 7.35 -38.82
N GLU A 718 2.25 7.06 -40.10
CA GLU A 718 2.02 8.02 -41.22
C GLU A 718 0.58 8.52 -41.31
N LYS A 719 -0.38 7.82 -40.70
CA LYS A 719 -1.79 8.21 -40.66
C LYS A 719 -2.15 9.11 -39.50
N ALA A 720 -1.25 9.27 -38.55
CA ALA A 720 -1.49 10.05 -37.34
C ALA A 720 -1.66 11.54 -37.64
N HIS A 721 -2.55 12.20 -36.88
CA HIS A 721 -2.63 13.65 -36.88
C HIS A 721 -1.32 14.28 -36.41
N PRO A 722 -0.90 15.44 -36.97
CA PRO A 722 0.37 16.13 -36.57
C PRO A 722 0.53 16.38 -35.09
N ASP A 723 -0.55 16.55 -34.33
CA ASP A 723 -0.52 16.76 -32.87
C ASP A 723 -0.08 15.51 -32.07
N VAL A 724 -0.21 14.29 -32.66
CA VAL A 724 0.33 13.06 -32.06
C VAL A 724 1.84 13.13 -31.94
N PHE A 725 2.51 13.63 -32.98
CA PHE A 725 3.97 13.81 -32.97
C PHE A 725 4.42 14.78 -31.86
N ASN A 726 3.63 15.83 -31.58
CA ASN A 726 3.94 16.78 -30.51
C ASN A 726 3.87 16.09 -29.11
N ILE A 727 2.92 15.17 -28.91
CA ILE A 727 2.83 14.37 -27.68
C ILE A 727 4.02 13.40 -27.59
N LEU A 728 4.34 12.71 -28.66
CA LEU A 728 5.45 11.77 -28.69
C LEU A 728 6.82 12.45 -28.53
N LEU A 729 7.01 13.69 -28.97
CA LEU A 729 8.23 14.46 -28.72
C LEU A 729 8.51 14.57 -27.22
N GLN A 730 7.52 14.86 -26.40
CA GLN A 730 7.68 14.93 -24.94
C GLN A 730 8.09 13.57 -24.36
N VAL A 731 7.51 12.49 -24.88
CA VAL A 731 7.84 11.13 -24.45
C VAL A 731 9.29 10.77 -24.82
N LEU A 732 9.72 11.11 -26.05
CA LEU A 732 11.05 10.79 -26.56
C LEU A 732 12.17 11.62 -25.90
N ASP A 733 11.91 12.87 -25.52
CA ASP A 733 12.89 13.75 -24.90
C ASP A 733 13.00 13.55 -23.38
N ASP A 734 11.85 13.55 -22.70
CA ASP A 734 11.80 13.56 -21.24
C ASP A 734 11.46 12.18 -20.62
N GLY A 735 11.06 11.19 -21.44
CA GLY A 735 10.59 9.88 -20.98
C GLY A 735 9.36 9.97 -20.09
N ARG A 736 8.55 11.01 -20.23
CA ARG A 736 7.35 11.23 -19.44
C ARG A 736 6.26 11.93 -20.25
N LEU A 737 5.02 11.71 -19.85
CA LEU A 737 3.87 12.37 -20.44
C LEU A 737 2.89 12.74 -19.32
N THR A 738 2.48 14.00 -19.28
CA THR A 738 1.49 14.45 -18.29
C THR A 738 0.09 14.29 -18.86
N ASP A 739 -0.78 13.60 -18.13
CA ASP A 739 -2.19 13.44 -18.51
C ASP A 739 -3.00 14.71 -18.24
N ASN A 740 -4.22 14.76 -18.71
CA ASN A 740 -5.14 15.89 -18.51
C ASN A 740 -5.60 16.09 -17.07
N LYS A 741 -5.32 15.14 -16.16
CA LYS A 741 -5.53 15.25 -14.73
C LYS A 741 -4.30 15.78 -13.98
N GLY A 742 -3.23 16.16 -14.71
CA GLY A 742 -1.98 16.64 -14.14
C GLY A 742 -1.03 15.53 -13.68
N ARG A 743 -1.36 14.24 -13.87
CA ARG A 743 -0.52 13.13 -13.44
C ARG A 743 0.57 12.86 -14.47
N THR A 744 1.80 12.76 -14.03
CA THR A 744 2.94 12.43 -14.88
C THR A 744 3.10 10.92 -15.00
N VAL A 745 3.04 10.40 -16.23
CA VAL A 745 3.24 8.99 -16.56
C VAL A 745 4.67 8.78 -17.04
N ASN A 746 5.35 7.77 -16.51
CA ASN A 746 6.74 7.48 -16.79
C ASN A 746 6.89 6.47 -17.95
N PHE A 747 7.58 6.88 -19.02
CA PHE A 747 7.87 6.06 -20.21
C PHE A 747 9.33 5.59 -20.28
N LYS A 748 10.17 5.90 -19.29
CA LYS A 748 11.60 5.57 -19.30
C LYS A 748 11.89 4.07 -19.42
N ASN A 749 10.95 3.26 -18.96
CA ASN A 749 11.07 1.81 -18.97
C ASN A 749 10.27 1.17 -20.13
N THR A 750 9.83 1.94 -21.12
CA THR A 750 9.13 1.43 -22.29
C THR A 750 10.04 1.38 -23.50
N ILE A 751 9.71 0.48 -24.44
CA ILE A 751 10.28 0.47 -25.79
C ILE A 751 9.21 0.97 -26.74
N ILE A 752 9.51 2.02 -27.49
CA ILE A 752 8.59 2.65 -28.42
C ILE A 752 8.89 2.17 -29.83
N ILE A 753 7.93 1.52 -30.45
CA ILE A 753 8.02 1.04 -31.83
C ILE A 753 6.91 1.69 -32.62
N MET A 754 7.28 2.30 -33.73
CA MET A 754 6.35 2.89 -34.70
C MET A 754 6.46 2.10 -36.00
N THR A 755 5.35 1.62 -36.55
CA THR A 755 5.37 0.98 -37.87
C THR A 755 4.89 1.92 -38.95
N SER A 756 5.43 1.79 -40.13
CA SER A 756 4.96 2.50 -41.30
C SER A 756 5.06 1.65 -42.56
N ASN A 757 4.08 1.81 -43.41
CA ASN A 757 4.03 1.20 -44.73
C ASN A 757 4.49 2.18 -45.86
N MET A 758 5.03 3.30 -45.47
CA MET A 758 5.51 4.30 -46.39
C MET A 758 6.66 3.76 -47.26
N GLY A 759 6.64 4.02 -48.54
CA GLY A 759 7.62 3.50 -49.48
C GLY A 759 7.49 2.02 -49.82
N SER A 760 6.42 1.32 -49.38
CA SER A 760 6.24 -0.12 -49.63
C SER A 760 6.28 -0.50 -51.07
N GLN A 761 5.67 0.29 -51.97
CA GLN A 761 5.69 0.04 -53.41
C GLN A 761 7.13 0.20 -54.00
N LEU A 762 7.87 1.18 -53.53
CA LEU A 762 9.25 1.39 -53.93
C LEU A 762 10.14 0.22 -53.50
N ILE A 763 10.00 -0.17 -52.25
CA ILE A 763 10.74 -1.30 -51.64
C ILE A 763 10.44 -2.57 -52.46
N GLN A 764 9.19 -2.85 -52.73
CA GLN A 764 8.79 -4.04 -53.47
C GLN A 764 9.36 -4.05 -54.90
N GLN A 765 9.22 -2.98 -55.67
CA GLN A 765 9.73 -2.87 -57.05
C GLN A 765 11.25 -3.03 -57.11
N ARG A 766 11.98 -2.45 -56.15
CA ARG A 766 13.42 -2.57 -56.10
C ARG A 766 13.85 -3.99 -55.70
N PHE A 767 13.21 -4.62 -54.75
CA PHE A 767 13.49 -6.00 -54.32
C PHE A 767 13.14 -7.06 -55.35
N GLU A 768 12.08 -6.89 -56.12
CA GLU A 768 11.77 -7.74 -57.30
C GLU A 768 12.90 -7.71 -58.32
N SER A 769 13.53 -6.53 -58.53
CA SER A 769 14.70 -6.38 -59.40
C SER A 769 15.99 -6.91 -58.83
N LEU A 770 16.04 -7.21 -57.51
CA LEU A 770 17.20 -7.76 -56.82
C LEU A 770 17.38 -9.28 -57.02
N GLY A 771 16.35 -9.99 -57.44
CA GLY A 771 16.36 -11.47 -57.60
C GLY A 771 17.49 -12.06 -58.45
N GLU A 772 18.09 -11.22 -59.33
CA GLU A 772 19.19 -11.63 -60.21
C GLU A 772 20.58 -11.13 -59.75
N LYS A 773 20.69 -10.27 -58.69
CA LYS A 773 21.92 -9.63 -58.26
C LYS A 773 22.46 -10.20 -56.95
N GLN A 774 23.80 -10.39 -56.89
CA GLN A 774 24.47 -10.93 -55.73
C GLN A 774 25.65 -10.02 -55.24
N GLY A 775 25.98 -10.09 -53.96
CA GLY A 775 27.14 -9.39 -53.38
C GLY A 775 26.99 -7.87 -53.28
N ALA A 776 28.11 -7.15 -53.51
CA ALA A 776 28.21 -5.69 -53.33
C ALA A 776 27.24 -4.85 -54.17
N GLU A 777 26.68 -5.37 -55.25
CA GLU A 777 25.70 -4.71 -56.07
C GLU A 777 24.29 -4.74 -55.42
N ARG A 778 23.98 -5.86 -54.77
CA ARG A 778 22.77 -6.03 -53.95
C ARG A 778 22.81 -5.02 -52.79
N ASP A 779 23.91 -4.97 -52.05
CA ASP A 779 24.05 -4.09 -50.88
C ASP A 779 23.91 -2.60 -51.24
N ARG A 780 24.52 -2.19 -52.38
CA ARG A 780 24.36 -0.79 -52.88
C ARG A 780 22.92 -0.47 -53.22
N MET A 781 22.17 -1.43 -53.77
CA MET A 781 20.79 -1.21 -54.15
C MET A 781 19.86 -1.14 -52.96
N ILE A 782 20.10 -1.96 -51.94
CA ILE A 782 19.42 -1.90 -50.63
C ILE A 782 19.66 -0.53 -49.99
N GLU A 783 20.92 -0.11 -49.89
CA GLU A 783 21.28 1.19 -49.31
C GLU A 783 20.69 2.38 -50.09
N GLY A 784 20.67 2.29 -51.43
CA GLY A 784 19.99 3.29 -52.26
C GLY A 784 18.49 3.33 -52.02
N THR A 785 17.84 2.18 -51.89
CA THR A 785 16.40 2.10 -51.60
C THR A 785 16.09 2.67 -50.20
N LYS A 786 16.93 2.34 -49.21
CA LYS A 786 16.81 2.88 -47.83
C LYS A 786 16.90 4.41 -47.84
N THR A 787 17.85 4.97 -48.59
CA THR A 787 18.02 6.42 -48.74
C THR A 787 16.79 7.06 -49.37
N GLU A 788 16.25 6.51 -50.45
CA GLU A 788 15.04 7.02 -51.11
C GLU A 788 13.82 6.99 -50.20
N VAL A 789 13.63 5.89 -49.46
CA VAL A 789 12.53 5.74 -48.49
C VAL A 789 12.66 6.70 -47.30
N LEU A 790 13.89 6.91 -46.81
CA LEU A 790 14.17 7.90 -45.76
C LEU A 790 13.87 9.32 -46.25
N ASP A 791 14.16 9.64 -47.50
CA ASP A 791 13.83 10.96 -48.06
C ASP A 791 12.32 11.17 -48.28
N MET A 792 11.57 10.10 -48.52
CA MET A 792 10.11 10.14 -48.50
C MET A 792 9.58 10.38 -47.08
N LEU A 793 10.16 9.71 -46.09
CA LEU A 793 9.78 9.85 -44.69
C LEU A 793 10.04 11.28 -44.18
N LYS A 794 11.19 11.87 -44.52
CA LYS A 794 11.54 13.28 -44.17
C LYS A 794 10.60 14.31 -44.76
N LYS A 795 9.90 14.02 -45.88
CA LYS A 795 8.89 14.89 -46.46
C LYS A 795 7.56 14.84 -45.72
N THR A 796 7.28 13.74 -45.03
CA THR A 796 5.99 13.49 -44.36
C THR A 796 6.08 13.76 -42.88
N ILE A 797 7.16 13.34 -42.23
CA ILE A 797 7.38 13.50 -40.78
C ILE A 797 8.39 14.59 -40.53
N ARG A 798 8.12 15.42 -39.53
CA ARG A 798 8.99 16.58 -39.20
C ARG A 798 10.40 16.12 -38.83
N PRO A 799 11.45 16.81 -39.34
CA PRO A 799 12.85 16.44 -39.06
C PRO A 799 13.19 16.45 -37.56
N GLU A 800 12.58 17.35 -36.77
CA GLU A 800 12.78 17.43 -35.35
C GLU A 800 12.31 16.14 -34.61
N PHE A 801 11.30 15.45 -35.11
CA PHE A 801 10.83 14.20 -34.58
C PHE A 801 11.77 13.05 -34.97
N LEU A 802 12.17 12.99 -36.24
CA LEU A 802 13.08 11.94 -36.74
C LEU A 802 14.45 11.97 -36.02
N ASN A 803 14.95 13.14 -35.65
CA ASN A 803 16.21 13.28 -34.93
C ASN A 803 16.17 12.77 -33.46
N ARG A 804 15.01 12.47 -32.93
CA ARG A 804 14.83 11.95 -31.58
C ARG A 804 14.62 10.45 -31.54
N ILE A 805 14.44 9.84 -32.69
CA ILE A 805 14.32 8.38 -32.82
C ILE A 805 15.72 7.78 -32.79
N ASP A 806 15.89 6.71 -32.04
CA ASP A 806 17.17 6.03 -31.91
C ASP A 806 17.58 5.36 -33.22
N ASP A 807 16.64 4.72 -33.93
CA ASP A 807 16.93 4.12 -35.24
C ASP A 807 15.68 4.03 -36.15
N ILE A 808 15.94 4.10 -37.46
CA ILE A 808 14.91 3.95 -38.49
C ILE A 808 15.31 2.77 -39.36
N ILE A 809 14.58 1.70 -39.26
CA ILE A 809 14.92 0.38 -39.77
C ILE A 809 14.02 -0.01 -40.94
N MET A 810 14.60 -0.42 -42.03
CA MET A 810 13.88 -0.92 -43.20
C MET A 810 13.80 -2.45 -43.14
N PHE A 811 12.58 -2.98 -43.03
CA PHE A 811 12.31 -4.41 -43.11
C PHE A 811 12.36 -4.86 -44.60
N GLU A 812 13.12 -5.89 -44.84
CA GLU A 812 13.27 -6.49 -46.15
C GLU A 812 12.02 -7.36 -46.48
N PRO A 813 11.58 -7.41 -47.74
CA PRO A 813 10.60 -8.37 -48.18
C PRO A 813 11.06 -9.81 -47.96
N LEU A 814 10.14 -10.69 -47.55
CA LEU A 814 10.44 -12.08 -47.26
C LEU A 814 10.70 -12.87 -48.54
N THR A 815 11.71 -13.69 -48.50
CA THR A 815 12.03 -14.66 -49.57
C THR A 815 11.25 -15.97 -49.38
N ARG A 816 11.08 -16.76 -50.43
CA ARG A 816 10.39 -18.07 -50.36
C ARG A 816 11.00 -19.01 -49.31
N PRO A 817 12.34 -19.19 -49.15
CA PRO A 817 12.92 -20.00 -48.07
C PRO A 817 12.56 -19.45 -46.69
N GLN A 818 12.47 -18.13 -46.51
CA GLN A 818 12.08 -17.55 -45.21
C GLN A 818 10.58 -17.79 -44.93
N ILE A 819 9.71 -17.82 -45.96
CA ILE A 819 8.32 -18.24 -45.76
C ILE A 819 8.19 -19.70 -45.36
N GLU A 820 9.00 -20.59 -45.92
CA GLU A 820 9.03 -22.01 -45.49
C GLU A 820 9.44 -22.11 -43.99
N GLN A 821 10.43 -21.39 -43.58
CA GLN A 821 10.83 -21.30 -42.15
C GLN A 821 9.71 -20.77 -41.26
N ILE A 822 8.95 -19.75 -41.71
CA ILE A 822 7.78 -19.23 -41.00
C ILE A 822 6.69 -20.30 -40.89
N VAL A 823 6.42 -21.07 -41.98
CA VAL A 823 5.48 -22.19 -41.94
C VAL A 823 5.92 -23.24 -40.91
N HIS A 824 7.22 -23.60 -40.85
CA HIS A 824 7.76 -24.50 -39.82
C HIS A 824 7.48 -24.01 -38.41
N ILE A 825 7.73 -22.74 -38.13
CA ILE A 825 7.47 -22.15 -36.81
C ILE A 825 5.99 -22.21 -36.44
N GLN A 826 5.11 -21.87 -37.41
CA GLN A 826 3.66 -21.91 -37.20
C GLN A 826 3.13 -23.33 -36.99
N VAL A 827 3.64 -24.28 -37.77
CA VAL A 827 3.30 -25.71 -37.64
C VAL A 827 3.76 -26.25 -36.28
N ALA A 828 4.96 -25.92 -35.83
CA ALA A 828 5.44 -26.30 -34.50
C ALA A 828 4.56 -25.71 -33.38
N GLY A 829 3.99 -24.52 -33.57
CA GLY A 829 2.99 -23.93 -32.67
C GLY A 829 1.70 -24.75 -32.62
N ILE A 830 1.22 -25.16 -33.79
CA ILE A 830 0.02 -26.01 -33.93
C ILE A 830 0.25 -27.39 -33.32
N GLN A 831 1.44 -28.01 -33.55
CA GLN A 831 1.79 -29.30 -32.95
C GLN A 831 1.76 -29.25 -31.40
N ARG A 832 2.30 -28.20 -30.81
CA ARG A 832 2.23 -27.98 -29.35
C ARG A 832 0.81 -27.84 -28.85
N LEU A 833 -0.05 -27.11 -29.58
CA LEU A 833 -1.45 -26.96 -29.22
C LEU A 833 -2.21 -28.29 -29.31
N LEU A 834 -1.97 -29.09 -30.36
CA LEU A 834 -2.59 -30.39 -30.55
C LEU A 834 -2.11 -31.42 -29.52
N ALA A 835 -0.83 -31.36 -29.12
CA ALA A 835 -0.29 -32.22 -28.09
C ALA A 835 -0.99 -32.04 -26.72
N THR A 836 -1.52 -30.85 -26.40
CA THR A 836 -2.35 -30.64 -25.20
C THR A 836 -3.71 -31.33 -25.27
N GLN A 837 -4.11 -31.83 -26.46
CA GLN A 837 -5.34 -32.57 -26.73
C GLN A 837 -5.06 -34.05 -27.07
N ASP A 838 -3.87 -34.52 -26.72
CA ASP A 838 -3.37 -35.88 -26.98
C ASP A 838 -3.35 -36.28 -28.49
N VAL A 839 -3.17 -35.27 -29.36
CA VAL A 839 -3.02 -35.47 -30.81
C VAL A 839 -1.58 -35.22 -31.23
N THR A 840 -0.89 -36.24 -31.69
CA THR A 840 0.46 -36.15 -32.22
C THR A 840 0.44 -35.92 -33.73
N LEU A 841 0.92 -34.75 -34.19
CA LEU A 841 0.96 -34.39 -35.61
C LEU A 841 2.42 -34.38 -36.10
N GLN A 842 2.65 -35.04 -37.27
CA GLN A 842 3.94 -35.00 -37.99
C GLN A 842 3.68 -34.44 -39.38
N VAL A 843 4.39 -33.36 -39.74
CA VAL A 843 4.19 -32.69 -41.04
C VAL A 843 5.47 -32.86 -41.86
N ALA A 844 5.35 -33.46 -43.04
CA ALA A 844 6.46 -33.65 -43.95
C ALA A 844 6.87 -32.35 -44.65
N ASP A 845 8.12 -32.22 -45.05
CA ASP A 845 8.65 -31.05 -45.75
C ASP A 845 7.90 -30.75 -47.09
N SER A 846 7.39 -31.78 -47.74
CA SER A 846 6.54 -31.64 -48.94
C SER A 846 5.24 -30.88 -48.64
N ALA A 847 4.63 -31.15 -47.49
CA ALA A 847 3.44 -30.44 -47.05
C ALA A 847 3.75 -28.99 -46.65
N ILE A 848 4.91 -28.76 -46.01
CA ILE A 848 5.36 -27.42 -45.63
C ILE A 848 5.61 -26.55 -46.86
N SER A 849 6.30 -27.10 -47.86
CA SER A 849 6.53 -26.41 -49.13
C SER A 849 5.23 -26.07 -49.87
N LEU A 850 4.25 -26.99 -49.90
CA LEU A 850 2.93 -26.73 -50.49
C LEU A 850 2.19 -25.61 -49.74
N ILE A 851 2.20 -25.62 -48.41
CA ILE A 851 1.59 -24.57 -47.59
C ILE A 851 2.29 -23.24 -47.82
N ALA A 852 3.64 -23.25 -47.91
CA ALA A 852 4.44 -22.06 -48.17
C ALA A 852 4.08 -21.45 -49.53
N ASP A 853 3.94 -22.25 -50.60
CA ASP A 853 3.54 -21.80 -51.95
C ASP A 853 2.12 -21.21 -51.94
N ALA A 854 1.18 -21.81 -51.24
CA ALA A 854 -0.18 -21.30 -51.08
C ALA A 854 -0.28 -20.07 -50.18
N GLY A 855 0.69 -19.90 -49.28
CA GLY A 855 0.76 -18.80 -48.31
C GLY A 855 1.72 -17.66 -48.69
N PHE A 856 2.46 -17.80 -49.79
CA PHE A 856 3.35 -16.76 -50.28
C PHE A 856 2.64 -15.79 -51.19
N ASP A 857 2.73 -14.51 -50.84
CA ASP A 857 2.21 -13.42 -51.67
C ASP A 857 3.24 -12.28 -51.61
N PRO A 858 3.82 -11.89 -52.74
CA PRO A 858 4.79 -10.81 -52.79
C PRO A 858 4.33 -9.47 -52.22
N GLU A 859 3.03 -9.20 -52.27
CA GLU A 859 2.40 -7.97 -51.81
C GLU A 859 2.07 -7.99 -50.32
N PHE A 860 1.60 -9.17 -49.82
CA PHE A 860 1.13 -9.35 -48.46
C PHE A 860 2.10 -10.15 -47.56
N GLY A 861 3.25 -10.56 -48.07
CA GLY A 861 4.29 -11.28 -47.35
C GLY A 861 3.79 -12.60 -46.70
N ALA A 862 4.06 -12.82 -45.42
CA ALA A 862 3.65 -14.00 -44.70
C ALA A 862 2.20 -13.92 -44.14
N ARG A 863 1.47 -12.83 -44.36
CA ARG A 863 0.10 -12.66 -43.82
C ARG A 863 -0.88 -13.76 -44.31
N PRO A 864 -0.82 -14.23 -45.57
CA PRO A 864 -1.68 -15.32 -46.06
C PRO A 864 -1.33 -16.71 -45.48
N VAL A 865 -0.10 -16.94 -44.97
CA VAL A 865 0.34 -18.23 -44.41
C VAL A 865 -0.61 -18.73 -43.32
N LYS A 866 -1.04 -17.87 -42.41
CA LYS A 866 -1.98 -18.28 -41.35
C LYS A 866 -3.32 -18.76 -41.90
N ARG A 867 -3.82 -18.15 -42.99
CA ARG A 867 -5.05 -18.59 -43.64
C ARG A 867 -4.83 -19.88 -44.41
N ALA A 868 -3.66 -20.05 -45.06
CA ALA A 868 -3.30 -21.31 -45.74
C ALA A 868 -3.25 -22.46 -44.72
N LEU A 869 -2.57 -22.30 -43.60
CA LEU A 869 -2.54 -23.27 -42.51
C LEU A 869 -3.93 -23.61 -41.97
N GLN A 870 -4.76 -22.60 -41.75
CA GLN A 870 -6.12 -22.83 -41.26
C GLN A 870 -6.96 -23.62 -42.27
N ARG A 871 -6.88 -23.24 -43.57
CA ARG A 871 -7.71 -23.85 -44.62
C ARG A 871 -7.22 -25.23 -44.99
N MET A 872 -5.91 -25.41 -45.26
CA MET A 872 -5.38 -26.65 -45.81
C MET A 872 -5.03 -27.66 -44.71
N LEU A 873 -4.52 -27.20 -43.54
CA LEU A 873 -4.08 -28.11 -42.46
C LEU A 873 -5.19 -28.33 -41.42
N LEU A 874 -5.63 -27.26 -40.73
CA LEU A 874 -6.53 -27.41 -39.58
C LEU A 874 -7.95 -27.84 -39.97
N ASN A 875 -8.54 -27.24 -41.01
CA ASN A 875 -9.91 -27.61 -41.45
C ASN A 875 -9.95 -29.04 -41.97
N ASP A 876 -8.98 -29.45 -42.79
CA ASP A 876 -8.95 -30.77 -43.37
C ASP A 876 -8.60 -31.84 -42.31
N LEU A 877 -7.68 -31.57 -41.39
CA LEU A 877 -7.41 -32.41 -40.21
C LEU A 877 -8.67 -32.59 -39.36
N SER A 878 -9.42 -31.51 -39.11
CA SER A 878 -10.65 -31.57 -38.34
C SER A 878 -11.70 -32.46 -39.01
N ARG A 879 -11.83 -32.37 -40.34
CA ARG A 879 -12.73 -33.23 -41.08
C ARG A 879 -12.28 -34.70 -41.02
N ALA A 880 -10.98 -34.96 -41.15
CA ALA A 880 -10.43 -36.31 -41.12
C ALA A 880 -10.65 -36.98 -39.74
N LEU A 881 -10.44 -36.23 -38.65
CA LEU A 881 -10.70 -36.68 -37.30
C LEU A 881 -12.19 -36.95 -37.04
N LEU A 882 -13.06 -36.03 -37.45
CA LEU A 882 -14.52 -36.19 -37.28
C LEU A 882 -15.11 -37.31 -38.16
N ALA A 883 -14.54 -37.55 -39.34
CA ALA A 883 -14.93 -38.66 -40.24
C ALA A 883 -14.34 -40.02 -39.78
N GLY A 884 -13.44 -40.05 -38.82
CA GLY A 884 -12.78 -41.25 -38.33
C GLY A 884 -11.80 -41.85 -39.38
N THR A 885 -11.35 -41.06 -40.36
CA THR A 885 -10.37 -41.49 -41.35
C THR A 885 -8.96 -41.53 -40.80
N VAL A 886 -8.71 -40.80 -39.72
CA VAL A 886 -7.49 -40.83 -38.95
C VAL A 886 -7.82 -40.99 -37.44
N ASP A 887 -6.98 -41.73 -36.75
CA ASP A 887 -7.13 -42.02 -35.33
C ASP A 887 -6.27 -41.01 -34.53
N LYS A 888 -6.89 -40.34 -33.57
CA LYS A 888 -6.19 -39.35 -32.72
C LYS A 888 -5.15 -39.96 -31.76
N GLU A 889 -5.33 -41.26 -31.41
CA GLU A 889 -4.44 -41.95 -30.47
C GLU A 889 -3.13 -42.42 -31.14
N ARG A 890 -3.03 -42.30 -32.47
CA ARG A 890 -1.84 -42.62 -33.24
C ARG A 890 -1.25 -41.36 -33.88
N PRO A 891 0.08 -41.30 -34.09
CA PRO A 891 0.67 -40.20 -34.81
C PRO A 891 0.06 -40.00 -36.17
N ILE A 892 -0.31 -38.75 -36.50
CA ILE A 892 -0.89 -38.39 -37.79
C ILE A 892 0.19 -37.78 -38.65
N LEU A 893 0.48 -38.41 -39.78
CA LEU A 893 1.43 -37.91 -40.78
C LEU A 893 0.67 -37.10 -41.81
N VAL A 894 1.21 -35.94 -42.17
CA VAL A 894 0.69 -35.01 -43.18
C VAL A 894 1.67 -34.89 -44.33
N GLU A 895 1.30 -35.25 -45.50
CA GLU A 895 2.09 -35.18 -46.74
C GLU A 895 1.36 -34.42 -47.85
N ALA A 896 2.13 -33.89 -48.82
CA ALA A 896 1.50 -33.29 -50.00
C ALA A 896 1.14 -34.37 -51.04
N GLU A 897 -0.10 -34.33 -51.54
CA GLU A 897 -0.55 -35.16 -52.67
C GLU A 897 -1.12 -34.23 -53.78
N GLY A 898 -0.26 -33.86 -54.70
CA GLY A 898 -0.61 -32.81 -55.68
C GLY A 898 -0.79 -31.45 -55.00
N ASP A 899 -1.95 -30.83 -55.22
CA ASP A 899 -2.30 -29.52 -54.63
C ASP A 899 -3.06 -29.61 -53.26
N THR A 900 -3.15 -30.83 -52.71
CA THR A 900 -3.85 -31.09 -51.44
C THR A 900 -2.97 -31.78 -50.41
N LEU A 901 -3.38 -31.70 -49.14
CA LEU A 901 -2.74 -32.42 -48.05
C LEU A 901 -3.43 -33.73 -47.79
N ARG A 902 -2.64 -34.80 -47.62
CA ARG A 902 -3.10 -36.11 -47.22
C ARG A 902 -2.77 -36.38 -45.78
N PHE A 903 -3.74 -36.91 -45.05
CA PHE A 903 -3.64 -37.27 -43.65
C PHE A 903 -3.68 -38.80 -43.52
N ALA A 904 -2.70 -39.39 -42.87
CA ALA A 904 -2.64 -40.84 -42.62
C ALA A 904 -2.09 -41.08 -41.21
N ASN A 905 -2.47 -42.19 -40.56
CA ASN A 905 -1.82 -42.61 -39.33
C ASN A 905 -0.46 -43.25 -39.67
N ALA A 906 0.57 -42.83 -38.92
CA ALA A 906 1.92 -43.39 -39.08
C ALA A 906 2.06 -44.79 -38.53
#